data_6ccd8eb0d099f7f2296a4fef7fd5682c
#
_entry.id   6ccd8eb0d099f7f2296a4fef7fd5682c
#
_cell.length_a   1.000
_cell.length_b   1.000
_cell.length_c   1.000
_cell.angle_alpha   90.00
_cell.angle_beta   90.00
_cell.angle_gamma   90.00
#
_symmetry.space_group_name_H-M   'P 1'
#
loop_
_entity.id
_entity.type
_entity.pdbx_description
1 polymer ?
#
loop_
_entity_poly.entity_id
_entity_poly.type
_entity_poly.pdbx_seq_one_letter_code
_entity_poly.pdbx_strand_id
1 'polypeptide(L)'
;MKSIKVLLSTVLCFCILLVENGYSKNITENSKIIKILSLGNSFSQDAVEQYLHELGEAEGYELVIGNLFIGGCSLERHVDNIRKDAAAYDYRKIGLDSKKVHYCNMSISRALADEKWDYVSLQQASPFSGMYETYETYLPELYEYVKERIDKRCKIVFHQTWAYAKDCRNTGFKKYDNNQITMYKAIVETVKKACKLVDFYRIIPSGTAIQNARTSFIGDHLNRDGYHLDVNVGRYIAACTWFEVLTGKNVIGNKFVPENVSDEYRDIAQLAAHEAVRHPNKITDLSHIKDSSRYKNPSIPVDIRVNDLLSRMTLEEKIYQLNQYTLGRNNNVNNIGEAVKNIPAEIGSLIYFESNPKLRNSVQKKALNESRLGIPVLFGYDVIHGFRTIYPISLGQAASWNPELVEDACGVAAQEAFTSGVNWTFSPMVDVARDGRWGRVSEGYGEDPYVNGVFAAASVRGYQGDTLSAKNKVAACLKHYVGYGASEAGRDYVPTEISKQTLWDTYLPPFEVGIKAGAATVMSAFNNISGIPASANYYTLTEILKKRWKHRGFVVSDWDAVKQLITQGLAANEKEAAWYAFSAGLEMDMTDNCYQKHLGKLVKEGKVSMAAIDDAVGRILRLKFELGLFENPYTEVLPDNSRFLLPSSLNVAEQLAQESMVLLKNDKGVLPLKKEQKIAFIGPMANNRLHLLGSWSAHGDEKDVISILDGVKKEKGFLAKNILFAGGCGFDGNEQSGFAEAIRVAEQADIIIACLGEKKTWSGENASRSVIALPRIQEELLENLKKTGKPLVVLLSSGRPLDLSRIEPLADAMLEIWQPGITAGIAVAGILSGRYNPSGKLPITFPYTTGQIPIYYNHRKSGRTHQGKYQNITSEPLYSFGHGLSYTKFEYGTLKLSSSKIRRGDTLRAEIEVKNVGNYDGKETLLWFVADPFSSITRPVKELKYFEKKEIPAGESRIFTFDINLERDLGFVNEDGKRLLENGIFYIMVKDQKVKIELID
;
A
#
# COMPACT_ATOMS: atom_id res chain seq x y z
N MET A 1 -18.56 7.25 -60.40
CA MET A 1 -17.78 8.29 -59.68
C MET A 1 -18.57 9.53 -59.25
N LYS A 2 -19.85 9.71 -59.62
CA LYS A 2 -20.69 10.83 -59.11
C LYS A 2 -21.49 10.52 -57.84
N SER A 3 -21.70 9.24 -57.51
CA SER A 3 -22.45 8.81 -56.32
C SER A 3 -21.64 8.78 -55.01
N ILE A 4 -20.30 8.78 -55.10
CA ILE A 4 -19.44 8.74 -53.91
C ILE A 4 -19.18 10.14 -53.34
N LYS A 5 -19.27 11.20 -54.17
CA LYS A 5 -19.08 12.59 -53.69
C LYS A 5 -20.29 13.15 -52.94
N VAL A 6 -21.47 12.65 -53.14
CA VAL A 6 -22.67 13.07 -52.40
C VAL A 6 -22.74 12.41 -51.03
N LEU A 7 -22.24 11.18 -50.90
CA LEU A 7 -22.20 10.45 -49.61
C LEU A 7 -21.15 11.02 -48.64
N LEU A 8 -20.00 11.48 -49.18
CA LEU A 8 -18.96 12.10 -48.34
C LEU A 8 -19.35 13.51 -47.85
N SER A 9 -20.13 14.25 -48.65
CA SER A 9 -20.63 15.60 -48.28
C SER A 9 -21.69 15.51 -47.17
N THR A 10 -22.54 14.48 -47.19
CA THR A 10 -23.59 14.26 -46.18
C THR A 10 -23.04 13.72 -44.86
N VAL A 11 -21.98 12.92 -44.90
CA VAL A 11 -21.31 12.41 -43.68
C VAL A 11 -20.46 13.50 -43.03
N LEU A 12 -19.86 14.41 -43.83
CA LEU A 12 -19.10 15.53 -43.27
C LEU A 12 -20.01 16.62 -42.65
N CYS A 13 -21.24 16.85 -43.20
CA CYS A 13 -22.22 17.72 -42.53
C CYS A 13 -22.83 17.10 -41.26
N PHE A 14 -22.95 15.78 -41.18
CA PHE A 14 -23.45 15.10 -39.98
C PHE A 14 -22.38 15.02 -38.86
N CYS A 15 -21.09 14.94 -39.19
CA CYS A 15 -20.00 15.02 -38.22
C CYS A 15 -19.74 16.45 -37.73
N ILE A 16 -20.03 17.48 -38.50
CA ILE A 16 -19.91 18.88 -38.06
C ILE A 16 -21.09 19.26 -37.17
N LEU A 17 -22.27 18.66 -37.35
CA LEU A 17 -23.43 18.86 -36.48
C LEU A 17 -23.38 18.04 -35.17
N LEU A 18 -22.45 17.10 -35.02
CA LEU A 18 -22.22 16.32 -33.79
C LEU A 18 -21.06 16.84 -32.92
N VAL A 19 -20.32 17.84 -33.39
CA VAL A 19 -19.22 18.48 -32.63
C VAL A 19 -19.63 19.87 -32.08
N GLU A 20 -20.75 20.41 -32.49
CA GLU A 20 -21.30 21.68 -31.92
C GLU A 20 -22.42 21.47 -30.87
N ASN A 21 -22.73 20.25 -30.45
CA ASN A 21 -23.53 19.99 -29.24
C ASN A 21 -22.65 19.88 -27.98
N GLY A 22 -21.68 20.75 -27.86
CA GLY A 22 -21.13 21.16 -26.60
C GLY A 22 -22.14 22.04 -25.89
N TYR A 23 -22.84 21.48 -24.91
CA TYR A 23 -23.60 22.16 -23.85
C TYR A 23 -23.86 23.68 -24.06
N SER A 24 -24.76 24.05 -24.92
CA SER A 24 -25.50 25.30 -24.75
C SER A 24 -26.52 25.02 -23.65
N LYS A 25 -26.27 25.50 -22.42
CA LYS A 25 -27.29 25.60 -21.38
C LYS A 25 -28.52 26.23 -21.97
N ASN A 26 -29.64 25.52 -22.01
CA ASN A 26 -30.94 26.15 -22.30
C ASN A 26 -31.18 27.20 -21.21
N ILE A 27 -30.93 28.47 -21.54
CA ILE A 27 -31.41 29.60 -20.74
C ILE A 27 -32.92 29.52 -20.86
N THR A 28 -33.58 28.99 -19.82
CA THR A 28 -35.03 29.08 -19.72
C THR A 28 -35.35 30.54 -19.54
N GLU A 29 -36.25 31.10 -20.34
CA GLU A 29 -36.64 32.52 -20.41
C GLU A 29 -37.12 33.14 -19.07
N ASN A 30 -36.92 32.50 -17.90
CA ASN A 30 -37.32 32.95 -16.57
C ASN A 30 -36.29 32.70 -15.47
N SER A 31 -34.99 32.50 -15.76
CA SER A 31 -33.98 32.39 -14.71
C SER A 31 -33.77 33.70 -13.98
N LYS A 32 -33.85 33.70 -12.64
CA LYS A 32 -33.57 34.89 -11.81
C LYS A 32 -32.08 34.93 -11.48
N ILE A 33 -31.37 35.90 -12.02
CA ILE A 33 -29.95 36.13 -11.71
C ILE A 33 -29.86 36.83 -10.34
N ILE A 34 -29.01 36.31 -9.46
CA ILE A 34 -28.66 36.92 -8.17
C ILE A 34 -27.15 37.06 -8.09
N LYS A 35 -26.68 38.28 -7.80
CA LYS A 35 -25.25 38.61 -7.69
C LYS A 35 -24.85 38.89 -6.25
N ILE A 36 -23.87 38.17 -5.74
CA ILE A 36 -23.47 38.17 -4.32
C ILE A 36 -21.99 38.45 -4.19
N LEU A 37 -21.62 39.44 -3.38
CA LEU A 37 -20.22 39.65 -2.97
C LEU A 37 -20.06 39.37 -1.49
N SER A 38 -19.13 38.47 -1.12
CA SER A 38 -18.77 38.20 0.26
C SER A 38 -17.43 38.86 0.60
N LEU A 39 -17.44 39.77 1.61
CA LEU A 39 -16.24 40.28 2.24
C LEU A 39 -15.88 39.36 3.40
N GLY A 40 -14.88 38.48 3.22
CA GLY A 40 -14.72 37.38 4.12
C GLY A 40 -13.30 36.79 4.27
N ASN A 41 -13.30 35.57 4.69
CA ASN A 41 -12.11 34.78 5.00
C ASN A 41 -12.36 33.30 4.68
N SER A 42 -11.64 32.34 5.30
CA SER A 42 -11.86 30.91 5.08
C SER A 42 -13.29 30.42 5.40
N PHE A 43 -14.03 31.14 6.25
CA PHE A 43 -15.41 30.78 6.59
C PHE A 43 -16.39 31.17 5.46
N SER A 44 -16.20 32.30 4.80
CA SER A 44 -16.96 32.59 3.59
C SER A 44 -16.61 31.62 2.46
N GLN A 45 -15.33 31.24 2.33
CA GLN A 45 -14.92 30.23 1.37
C GLN A 45 -15.70 28.93 1.54
N ASP A 46 -15.79 28.42 2.78
CA ASP A 46 -16.52 27.19 3.08
C ASP A 46 -18.03 27.32 2.84
N ALA A 47 -18.59 28.54 2.95
CA ALA A 47 -20.03 28.77 2.85
C ALA A 47 -20.53 29.05 1.42
N VAL A 48 -19.75 29.74 0.58
CA VAL A 48 -20.28 30.27 -0.69
C VAL A 48 -19.56 29.73 -1.94
N GLU A 49 -18.33 29.24 -1.84
CA GLU A 49 -17.54 28.85 -3.01
C GLU A 49 -17.81 27.42 -3.50
N GLN A 50 -18.69 26.68 -2.80
CA GLN A 50 -19.05 25.31 -3.14
C GLN A 50 -20.53 25.08 -2.83
N TYR A 51 -21.25 24.42 -3.71
CA TYR A 51 -22.65 24.01 -3.59
C TYR A 51 -23.71 25.12 -3.65
N LEU A 52 -23.39 26.39 -3.36
CA LEU A 52 -24.39 27.48 -3.41
C LEU A 52 -24.88 27.77 -4.85
N HIS A 53 -23.97 27.69 -5.83
CA HIS A 53 -24.32 27.90 -7.24
C HIS A 53 -25.24 26.78 -7.73
N GLU A 54 -24.89 25.51 -7.43
CA GLU A 54 -25.64 24.33 -7.85
C GLU A 54 -27.02 24.23 -7.16
N LEU A 55 -27.12 24.67 -5.90
CA LEU A 55 -28.41 24.78 -5.19
C LEU A 55 -29.31 25.81 -5.88
N GLY A 56 -28.74 26.93 -6.34
CA GLY A 56 -29.47 27.93 -7.12
C GLY A 56 -29.96 27.36 -8.44
N GLU A 57 -29.08 26.73 -9.21
CA GLU A 57 -29.38 26.12 -10.50
C GLU A 57 -30.52 25.10 -10.42
N ALA A 58 -30.49 24.24 -9.38
CA ALA A 58 -31.55 23.23 -9.17
C ALA A 58 -32.94 23.81 -8.99
N GLU A 59 -33.05 25.10 -8.66
CA GLU A 59 -34.31 25.83 -8.42
C GLU A 59 -34.55 26.99 -9.39
N GLY A 60 -33.78 27.03 -10.49
CA GLY A 60 -33.96 28.02 -11.58
C GLY A 60 -33.40 29.42 -11.25
N TYR A 61 -32.44 29.51 -10.36
CA TYR A 61 -31.65 30.72 -10.08
C TYR A 61 -30.26 30.59 -10.70
N GLU A 62 -29.80 31.64 -11.33
CA GLU A 62 -28.40 31.78 -11.77
C GLU A 62 -27.63 32.68 -10.79
N LEU A 63 -26.56 32.18 -10.21
CA LEU A 63 -25.81 32.90 -9.19
C LEU A 63 -24.45 33.36 -9.70
N VAL A 64 -24.15 34.66 -9.53
CA VAL A 64 -22.79 35.19 -9.64
C VAL A 64 -22.26 35.39 -8.21
N ILE A 65 -21.20 34.68 -7.86
CA ILE A 65 -20.64 34.66 -6.50
C ILE A 65 -19.24 35.23 -6.51
N GLY A 66 -19.05 36.41 -5.87
CA GLY A 66 -17.74 36.98 -5.58
C GLY A 66 -17.36 36.73 -4.14
N ASN A 67 -16.15 36.26 -3.89
CA ASN A 67 -15.58 36.13 -2.53
C ASN A 67 -14.25 36.89 -2.44
N LEU A 68 -14.21 37.97 -1.67
CA LEU A 68 -13.03 38.72 -1.30
C LEU A 68 -12.36 38.05 -0.10
N PHE A 69 -11.31 37.32 -0.36
CA PHE A 69 -10.68 36.41 0.60
C PHE A 69 -9.35 36.94 1.11
N ILE A 70 -9.21 36.95 2.45
CA ILE A 70 -7.94 36.92 3.16
C ILE A 70 -8.08 35.93 4.30
N GLY A 71 -7.17 34.98 4.47
CA GLY A 71 -7.19 34.02 5.58
C GLY A 71 -7.24 34.72 6.94
N GLY A 72 -8.26 34.39 7.77
CA GLY A 72 -8.46 34.96 9.09
C GLY A 72 -8.74 36.48 9.13
N CYS A 73 -9.23 37.08 8.04
CA CYS A 73 -9.53 38.52 7.99
C CYS A 73 -10.61 38.91 9.00
N SER A 74 -10.28 39.81 9.92
CA SER A 74 -11.17 40.40 10.89
C SER A 74 -11.82 41.68 10.36
N LEU A 75 -12.89 42.13 11.03
CA LEU A 75 -13.51 43.47 10.77
C LEU A 75 -12.48 44.60 10.85
N GLU A 76 -11.59 44.55 11.84
CA GLU A 76 -10.45 45.49 12.00
C GLU A 76 -9.61 45.53 10.70
N ARG A 77 -9.18 44.34 10.22
CA ARG A 77 -8.36 44.25 9.03
C ARG A 77 -9.09 44.73 7.74
N HIS A 78 -10.40 44.50 7.65
CA HIS A 78 -11.19 45.05 6.59
C HIS A 78 -11.22 46.58 6.64
N VAL A 79 -11.39 47.17 7.84
CA VAL A 79 -11.36 48.60 8.04
C VAL A 79 -9.99 49.19 7.72
N ASP A 80 -8.93 48.58 8.18
CA ASP A 80 -7.56 49.03 7.81
C ASP A 80 -7.32 49.01 6.28
N ASN A 81 -7.85 48.00 5.59
CA ASN A 81 -7.75 47.89 4.15
C ASN A 81 -8.59 48.93 3.40
N ILE A 82 -9.79 49.31 3.88
CA ILE A 82 -10.59 50.39 3.24
C ILE A 82 -9.96 51.75 3.44
N ARG A 83 -9.36 52.01 4.59
CA ARG A 83 -8.66 53.27 4.89
C ARG A 83 -7.47 53.53 3.97
N LYS A 84 -6.82 52.43 3.48
CA LYS A 84 -5.64 52.46 2.62
C LYS A 84 -5.97 52.14 1.14
N ASP A 85 -7.23 51.87 0.82
CA ASP A 85 -7.69 51.23 -0.43
C ASP A 85 -6.74 50.07 -0.85
N ALA A 86 -6.36 49.23 0.09
CA ALA A 86 -5.33 48.21 -0.09
C ALA A 86 -5.79 47.09 -1.04
N ALA A 87 -5.01 46.86 -2.09
CA ALA A 87 -5.19 45.72 -3.00
C ALA A 87 -4.65 44.40 -2.38
N ALA A 88 -5.23 43.96 -1.24
CA ALA A 88 -4.70 42.91 -0.38
C ALA A 88 -5.47 41.59 -0.48
N TYR A 89 -6.53 41.53 -1.27
CA TYR A 89 -7.44 40.38 -1.32
C TYR A 89 -7.17 39.46 -2.51
N ASP A 90 -7.35 38.18 -2.30
CA ASP A 90 -7.67 37.22 -3.35
C ASP A 90 -9.16 37.35 -3.66
N TYR A 91 -9.50 37.72 -4.89
CA TYR A 91 -10.88 37.78 -5.33
C TYR A 91 -11.22 36.58 -6.19
N ARG A 92 -12.13 35.77 -5.68
CA ARG A 92 -12.57 34.53 -6.32
C ARG A 92 -14.00 34.69 -6.79
N LYS A 93 -14.21 34.58 -8.12
CA LYS A 93 -15.51 34.82 -8.74
C LYS A 93 -15.99 33.56 -9.45
N ILE A 94 -17.21 33.13 -9.16
CA ILE A 94 -17.93 32.10 -9.91
C ILE A 94 -18.95 32.82 -10.80
N GLY A 95 -18.78 32.66 -12.09
CA GLY A 95 -19.65 33.27 -13.09
C GLY A 95 -20.92 32.47 -13.37
N LEU A 96 -21.77 32.96 -14.27
CA LEU A 96 -22.97 32.26 -14.75
C LEU A 96 -22.64 30.94 -15.47
N ASP A 97 -21.42 30.78 -15.94
CA ASP A 97 -20.90 29.56 -16.56
C ASP A 97 -20.37 28.52 -15.55
N SER A 98 -20.61 28.76 -14.26
CA SER A 98 -20.13 27.93 -13.13
C SER A 98 -18.60 27.86 -13.01
N LYS A 99 -17.86 28.63 -13.84
CA LYS A 99 -16.40 28.66 -13.77
C LYS A 99 -15.91 29.59 -12.69
N LYS A 100 -14.98 29.07 -11.90
CA LYS A 100 -14.30 29.85 -10.87
C LYS A 100 -13.04 30.50 -11.44
N VAL A 101 -13.02 31.84 -11.39
CA VAL A 101 -11.88 32.68 -11.79
C VAL A 101 -11.25 33.29 -10.53
N HIS A 102 -9.94 33.45 -10.54
CA HIS A 102 -9.17 33.96 -9.41
C HIS A 102 -8.36 35.20 -9.82
N TYR A 103 -8.54 36.29 -9.11
CA TYR A 103 -7.83 37.54 -9.29
C TYR A 103 -7.07 37.88 -8.00
N CYS A 104 -5.75 38.04 -8.08
CA CYS A 104 -4.94 38.52 -6.98
C CYS A 104 -4.91 40.04 -6.91
N ASN A 105 -4.53 40.58 -5.73
CA ASN A 105 -4.35 42.01 -5.52
C ASN A 105 -5.61 42.84 -5.81
N MET A 106 -6.75 42.41 -5.29
CA MET A 106 -8.00 43.14 -5.38
C MET A 106 -8.19 44.02 -4.13
N SER A 107 -8.77 45.24 -4.32
CA SER A 107 -9.26 46.07 -3.21
C SER A 107 -10.77 45.96 -3.04
N ILE A 108 -11.29 46.29 -1.86
CA ILE A 108 -12.72 46.26 -1.59
C ILE A 108 -13.46 47.22 -2.58
N SER A 109 -12.94 48.41 -2.81
CA SER A 109 -13.53 49.40 -3.74
C SER A 109 -13.70 48.85 -5.16
N ARG A 110 -12.65 48.13 -5.65
CA ARG A 110 -12.70 47.56 -7.00
C ARG A 110 -13.65 46.38 -7.09
N ALA A 111 -13.72 45.54 -6.05
CA ALA A 111 -14.63 44.40 -6.05
C ALA A 111 -16.12 44.85 -5.93
N LEU A 112 -16.41 45.91 -5.17
CA LEU A 112 -17.73 46.48 -5.11
C LEU A 112 -18.17 47.04 -6.48
N ALA A 113 -17.24 47.53 -7.29
CA ALA A 113 -17.49 48.10 -8.62
C ALA A 113 -17.51 47.05 -9.74
N ASP A 114 -17.11 45.79 -9.50
CA ASP A 114 -16.97 44.74 -10.52
C ASP A 114 -18.33 44.27 -11.08
N GLU A 115 -19.37 44.28 -10.25
CA GLU A 115 -20.72 43.91 -10.63
C GLU A 115 -21.75 44.85 -10.01
N LYS A 116 -22.97 44.86 -10.57
CA LYS A 116 -24.13 45.40 -9.85
C LYS A 116 -24.66 44.35 -8.90
N TRP A 117 -24.09 44.34 -7.70
CA TRP A 117 -24.39 43.32 -6.69
C TRP A 117 -25.83 43.47 -6.16
N ASP A 118 -26.52 42.36 -5.95
CA ASP A 118 -27.81 42.31 -5.26
C ASP A 118 -27.64 42.19 -3.76
N TYR A 119 -26.55 41.49 -3.34
CA TYR A 119 -26.20 41.32 -1.96
C TYR A 119 -24.68 41.52 -1.72
N VAL A 120 -24.33 42.16 -0.62
CA VAL A 120 -22.97 42.21 -0.07
C VAL A 120 -23.02 41.65 1.33
N SER A 121 -22.20 40.65 1.64
CA SER A 121 -22.15 40.09 2.98
C SER A 121 -20.89 40.52 3.73
N LEU A 122 -21.08 40.81 5.02
CA LEU A 122 -20.01 41.08 5.98
C LEU A 122 -19.96 39.95 7.01
N GLN A 123 -18.79 39.70 7.58
CA GLN A 123 -18.58 38.69 8.65
C GLN A 123 -17.37 39.06 9.51
N GLN A 124 -17.29 38.47 10.71
CA GLN A 124 -16.11 38.57 11.57
C GLN A 124 -15.22 37.33 11.42
N ALA A 125 -13.94 37.47 11.73
CA ALA A 125 -13.02 36.34 11.87
C ALA A 125 -13.43 35.42 13.04
N SER A 126 -13.36 34.11 12.86
CA SER A 126 -13.90 33.12 13.81
C SER A 126 -13.42 33.28 15.26
N PRO A 127 -12.14 33.62 15.57
CA PRO A 127 -11.70 33.83 16.97
C PRO A 127 -12.34 35.01 17.67
N PHE A 128 -12.92 35.96 16.92
CA PHE A 128 -13.54 37.17 17.40
C PHE A 128 -15.06 37.22 17.21
N SER A 129 -15.64 36.18 16.63
CA SER A 129 -17.06 36.19 16.20
C SER A 129 -18.05 36.29 17.37
N GLY A 130 -17.66 35.94 18.59
CA GLY A 130 -18.46 36.15 19.81
C GLY A 130 -17.98 37.31 20.68
N MET A 131 -17.13 38.21 20.17
CA MET A 131 -16.54 39.35 20.97
C MET A 131 -17.10 40.67 20.48
N TYR A 132 -18.13 41.19 21.17
CA TYR A 132 -18.91 42.34 20.76
C TYR A 132 -18.09 43.61 20.56
N GLU A 133 -17.10 43.84 21.39
CA GLU A 133 -16.19 44.98 21.31
C GLU A 133 -15.49 45.11 19.94
N THR A 134 -15.24 43.99 19.28
CA THR A 134 -14.61 43.97 17.94
C THR A 134 -15.57 44.36 16.83
N TYR A 135 -16.88 44.32 17.09
CA TYR A 135 -17.91 44.78 16.15
C TYR A 135 -18.22 46.27 16.37
N GLU A 136 -18.41 46.64 17.62
CA GLU A 136 -18.74 48.02 17.97
C GLU A 136 -17.72 49.02 17.42
N THR A 137 -16.43 48.64 17.46
CA THR A 137 -15.35 49.52 16.99
C THR A 137 -15.25 49.62 15.48
N TYR A 138 -15.44 48.53 14.76
CA TYR A 138 -15.07 48.49 13.33
C TYR A 138 -16.24 48.28 12.36
N LEU A 139 -17.34 47.69 12.80
CA LEU A 139 -18.45 47.35 11.92
C LEU A 139 -19.16 48.58 11.32
N PRO A 140 -19.43 49.65 12.08
CA PRO A 140 -20.13 50.81 11.51
C PRO A 140 -19.34 51.49 10.38
N GLU A 141 -18.03 51.63 10.50
CA GLU A 141 -17.19 52.22 9.45
C GLU A 141 -17.16 51.36 8.18
N LEU A 142 -16.99 50.02 8.34
CA LEU A 142 -17.02 49.11 7.19
C LEU A 142 -18.40 49.14 6.50
N TYR A 143 -19.48 49.15 7.28
CA TYR A 143 -20.83 49.11 6.77
C TYR A 143 -21.14 50.36 5.95
N GLU A 144 -20.85 51.58 6.49
CA GLU A 144 -21.09 52.84 5.76
C GLU A 144 -20.19 52.93 4.52
N TYR A 145 -18.93 52.50 4.59
CA TYR A 145 -18.05 52.43 3.40
C TYR A 145 -18.62 51.60 2.27
N VAL A 146 -19.18 50.41 2.61
CA VAL A 146 -19.82 49.53 1.63
C VAL A 146 -21.10 50.17 1.09
N LYS A 147 -21.97 50.69 2.00
CA LYS A 147 -23.26 51.27 1.67
C LYS A 147 -23.16 52.47 0.71
N GLU A 148 -22.13 53.31 0.84
CA GLU A 148 -21.87 54.42 -0.04
C GLU A 148 -21.47 54.04 -1.48
N ARG A 149 -20.96 52.79 -1.64
CA ARG A 149 -20.36 52.33 -2.91
C ARG A 149 -21.19 51.28 -3.63
N ILE A 150 -22.30 50.87 -3.10
CA ILE A 150 -23.24 49.93 -3.74
C ILE A 150 -24.47 50.60 -4.30
N ASP A 151 -25.19 49.98 -5.24
CA ASP A 151 -26.49 50.43 -5.73
C ASP A 151 -27.51 50.48 -4.55
N LYS A 152 -28.42 51.44 -4.56
CA LYS A 152 -29.45 51.55 -3.52
C LYS A 152 -30.37 50.36 -3.36
N ARG A 153 -30.42 49.48 -4.35
CA ARG A 153 -31.18 48.21 -4.30
C ARG A 153 -30.39 47.06 -3.73
N CYS A 154 -29.07 47.19 -3.68
CA CYS A 154 -28.20 46.19 -3.09
C CYS A 154 -28.41 46.11 -1.58
N LYS A 155 -28.49 44.90 -1.07
CA LYS A 155 -28.79 44.63 0.35
C LYS A 155 -27.54 44.15 1.08
N ILE A 156 -27.24 44.77 2.22
CA ILE A 156 -26.13 44.31 3.05
C ILE A 156 -26.67 43.27 4.02
N VAL A 157 -26.03 42.08 4.05
CA VAL A 157 -26.38 40.96 4.92
C VAL A 157 -25.20 40.65 5.85
N PHE A 158 -25.46 40.01 6.97
CA PHE A 158 -24.39 39.57 7.87
C PHE A 158 -24.34 38.06 7.96
N HIS A 159 -23.16 37.48 7.68
CA HIS A 159 -22.92 36.06 7.80
C HIS A 159 -22.52 35.72 9.26
N GLN A 160 -23.42 35.06 10.00
CA GLN A 160 -23.16 34.50 11.29
C GLN A 160 -22.37 33.19 11.12
N THR A 161 -21.11 33.21 11.52
CA THR A 161 -20.23 32.05 11.43
C THR A 161 -20.52 31.02 12.54
N TRP A 162 -19.94 29.87 12.46
CA TRP A 162 -20.19 28.72 13.37
C TRP A 162 -19.17 28.62 14.48
N ALA A 163 -19.60 28.02 15.61
CA ALA A 163 -18.72 27.63 16.69
C ALA A 163 -17.82 26.46 16.30
N TYR A 164 -16.63 26.39 16.87
CA TYR A 164 -15.66 25.33 16.68
C TYR A 164 -16.19 23.96 17.14
N ALA A 165 -15.62 22.86 16.66
CA ALA A 165 -15.86 21.53 17.16
C ALA A 165 -15.36 21.38 18.60
N LYS A 166 -15.88 20.41 19.34
CA LYS A 166 -15.53 20.21 20.77
C LYS A 166 -14.06 19.89 20.98
N ASP A 167 -13.40 19.28 20.01
CA ASP A 167 -12.00 18.86 20.04
C ASP A 167 -11.05 19.84 19.36
N CYS A 168 -11.53 21.03 19.00
CA CYS A 168 -10.76 22.04 18.29
C CYS A 168 -9.55 22.52 19.10
N ARG A 169 -8.37 22.56 18.43
CA ARG A 169 -7.10 23.00 19.02
C ARG A 169 -6.71 24.44 18.66
N ASN A 170 -7.55 25.16 17.94
CA ASN A 170 -7.28 26.55 17.60
C ASN A 170 -7.18 27.41 18.86
N THR A 171 -6.12 28.21 18.98
CA THR A 171 -5.86 29.04 20.14
C THR A 171 -6.98 30.06 20.41
N GLY A 172 -7.73 30.47 19.39
CA GLY A 172 -8.91 31.30 19.49
C GLY A 172 -10.04 30.68 20.32
N PHE A 173 -10.08 29.35 20.45
CA PHE A 173 -11.09 28.63 21.22
C PHE A 173 -10.99 28.90 22.73
N LYS A 174 -9.78 29.19 23.23
CA LYS A 174 -9.54 29.53 24.62
C LYS A 174 -10.36 30.77 25.07
N LYS A 175 -10.70 31.67 24.16
CA LYS A 175 -11.56 32.86 24.44
C LYS A 175 -12.99 32.48 24.82
N TYR A 176 -13.38 31.23 24.59
CA TYR A 176 -14.69 30.65 24.87
C TYR A 176 -14.58 29.45 25.81
N ASP A 177 -13.55 29.40 26.66
CA ASP A 177 -13.28 28.31 27.63
C ASP A 177 -13.13 26.94 26.97
N ASN A 178 -12.70 26.90 25.72
CA ASN A 178 -12.66 25.67 24.87
C ASN A 178 -14.01 24.93 24.88
N ASN A 179 -15.10 25.67 24.94
CA ASN A 179 -16.45 25.11 24.98
C ASN A 179 -17.29 25.59 23.80
N GLN A 180 -17.74 24.63 23.01
CA GLN A 180 -18.51 24.84 21.77
C GLN A 180 -19.80 25.62 22.01
N ILE A 181 -20.56 25.26 23.06
CA ILE A 181 -21.86 25.89 23.36
C ILE A 181 -21.65 27.30 23.90
N THR A 182 -20.60 27.52 24.70
CA THR A 182 -20.21 28.87 25.14
C THR A 182 -19.87 29.75 23.93
N MET A 183 -19.07 29.24 23.00
CA MET A 183 -18.73 29.96 21.76
C MET A 183 -19.98 30.26 20.94
N TYR A 184 -20.85 29.25 20.69
CA TYR A 184 -22.10 29.47 19.95
C TYR A 184 -22.98 30.55 20.56
N LYS A 185 -23.24 30.48 21.86
CA LYS A 185 -24.04 31.50 22.58
C LYS A 185 -23.44 32.90 22.46
N ALA A 186 -22.10 33.00 22.61
CA ALA A 186 -21.39 34.27 22.46
C ALA A 186 -21.54 34.85 21.04
N ILE A 187 -21.43 34.00 19.99
CA ILE A 187 -21.63 34.41 18.60
C ILE A 187 -23.05 34.96 18.40
N VAL A 188 -24.08 34.21 18.82
CA VAL A 188 -25.48 34.58 18.64
C VAL A 188 -25.79 35.92 19.32
N GLU A 189 -25.38 36.07 20.57
CA GLU A 189 -25.63 37.31 21.35
C GLU A 189 -24.85 38.49 20.77
N THR A 190 -23.63 38.30 20.30
CA THR A 190 -22.82 39.33 19.63
C THR A 190 -23.46 39.79 18.33
N VAL A 191 -23.84 38.84 17.45
CA VAL A 191 -24.50 39.19 16.20
C VAL A 191 -25.83 39.90 16.41
N LYS A 192 -26.62 39.50 17.39
CA LYS A 192 -27.85 40.15 17.81
C LYS A 192 -27.61 41.62 18.28
N LYS A 193 -26.51 41.89 18.97
CA LYS A 193 -26.10 43.25 19.33
C LYS A 193 -25.56 44.03 18.13
N ALA A 194 -24.78 43.39 17.25
CA ALA A 194 -24.25 44.01 16.03
C ALA A 194 -25.37 44.53 15.09
N CYS A 195 -26.51 43.81 15.01
CA CYS A 195 -27.70 44.28 14.27
C CYS A 195 -28.37 45.51 14.84
N LYS A 196 -27.94 46.00 16.00
CA LYS A 196 -28.40 47.30 16.56
C LYS A 196 -27.44 48.44 16.25
N LEU A 197 -26.21 48.13 15.80
CA LEU A 197 -25.20 49.10 15.39
C LEU A 197 -25.45 49.62 13.95
N VAL A 198 -25.89 48.70 13.06
CA VAL A 198 -26.10 48.95 11.64
C VAL A 198 -27.34 48.21 11.14
N ASP A 199 -27.94 48.67 10.06
CA ASP A 199 -29.20 48.17 9.51
C ASP A 199 -28.96 47.07 8.46
N PHE A 200 -28.66 45.86 8.90
CA PHE A 200 -28.56 44.70 8.03
C PHE A 200 -29.93 44.26 7.49
N TYR A 201 -29.99 43.98 6.21
CA TYR A 201 -31.21 43.44 5.58
C TYR A 201 -31.63 42.11 6.24
N ARG A 202 -30.68 41.21 6.41
CA ARG A 202 -30.86 39.88 7.08
C ARG A 202 -29.56 39.35 7.61
N ILE A 203 -29.67 38.44 8.58
CA ILE A 203 -28.61 37.57 9.03
C ILE A 203 -28.66 36.26 8.24
N ILE A 204 -27.49 35.73 7.88
CA ILE A 204 -27.34 34.38 7.33
C ILE A 204 -26.85 33.51 8.47
N PRO A 205 -27.72 32.69 9.11
CA PRO A 205 -27.43 32.00 10.36
C PRO A 205 -26.75 30.65 10.19
N SER A 206 -25.65 30.60 9.41
CA SER A 206 -24.92 29.34 9.18
C SER A 206 -24.41 28.70 10.47
N GLY A 207 -24.04 29.54 11.46
CA GLY A 207 -23.63 29.04 12.78
C GLY A 207 -24.74 28.31 13.53
N THR A 208 -25.97 28.80 13.42
CA THR A 208 -27.15 28.14 14.02
C THR A 208 -27.51 26.88 13.25
N ALA A 209 -27.42 26.89 11.92
CA ALA A 209 -27.67 25.72 11.08
C ALA A 209 -26.70 24.57 11.37
N ILE A 210 -25.41 24.87 11.50
CA ILE A 210 -24.40 23.88 11.92
C ILE A 210 -24.70 23.35 13.31
N GLN A 211 -25.13 24.21 14.25
CA GLN A 211 -25.44 23.78 15.62
C GLN A 211 -26.73 22.94 15.67
N ASN A 212 -27.74 23.24 14.85
CA ASN A 212 -28.93 22.39 14.68
C ASN A 212 -28.54 21.00 14.20
N ALA A 213 -27.75 20.92 13.12
CA ALA A 213 -27.30 19.63 12.55
C ALA A 213 -26.49 18.80 13.55
N ARG A 214 -25.69 19.45 14.44
CA ARG A 214 -24.98 18.77 15.52
C ARG A 214 -25.89 18.08 16.54
N THR A 215 -27.13 18.50 16.68
CA THR A 215 -28.09 17.83 17.58
C THR A 215 -28.66 16.54 17.01
N SER A 216 -28.54 16.34 15.68
CA SER A 216 -28.97 15.11 15.00
C SER A 216 -27.93 13.99 15.17
N PHE A 217 -28.21 12.84 14.56
CA PHE A 217 -27.25 11.72 14.52
C PHE A 217 -25.93 12.05 13.76
N ILE A 218 -25.85 13.14 13.00
CA ILE A 218 -24.59 13.60 12.38
C ILE A 218 -23.57 13.96 13.46
N GLY A 219 -24.02 14.48 14.62
CA GLY A 219 -23.13 14.83 15.71
C GLY A 219 -22.14 15.94 15.37
N ASP A 220 -20.96 15.92 16.00
CA ASP A 220 -19.94 16.97 15.86
C ASP A 220 -18.89 16.66 14.77
N HIS A 221 -19.29 16.04 13.66
CA HIS A 221 -18.41 15.65 12.55
C HIS A 221 -18.49 16.60 11.34
N LEU A 222 -18.87 17.84 11.56
CA LEU A 222 -19.07 18.85 10.50
C LEU A 222 -17.85 19.71 10.21
N ASN A 223 -16.70 19.44 10.87
CA ASN A 223 -15.47 20.20 10.70
C ASN A 223 -14.30 19.27 10.31
N ARG A 224 -13.45 19.67 9.32
CA ARG A 224 -12.30 18.90 8.86
C ARG A 224 -11.03 19.04 9.72
N ASP A 225 -10.92 20.15 10.48
CA ASP A 225 -9.74 20.50 11.29
C ASP A 225 -10.13 21.15 12.63
N GLY A 226 -11.36 20.90 13.07
CA GLY A 226 -11.95 21.44 14.28
C GLY A 226 -12.61 22.82 14.13
N TYR A 227 -12.36 23.58 13.05
CA TYR A 227 -12.99 24.91 12.86
C TYR A 227 -13.44 25.20 11.43
N HIS A 228 -12.79 24.72 10.39
CA HIS A 228 -13.29 24.78 9.03
C HIS A 228 -14.31 23.66 8.77
N LEU A 229 -15.32 23.93 7.98
CA LEU A 229 -16.34 22.92 7.65
C LEU A 229 -15.76 21.77 6.83
N ASP A 230 -16.24 20.56 7.03
CA ASP A 230 -15.96 19.43 6.14
C ASP A 230 -16.47 19.73 4.73
N VAL A 231 -15.82 19.14 3.74
CA VAL A 231 -16.07 19.45 2.32
C VAL A 231 -17.40 18.93 1.79
N ASN A 232 -18.06 18.06 2.51
CA ASN A 232 -19.31 17.41 2.08
C ASN A 232 -20.51 18.05 2.79
N VAL A 233 -20.86 17.58 3.98
CA VAL A 233 -22.09 17.93 4.70
C VAL A 233 -22.01 19.31 5.32
N GLY A 234 -20.89 19.67 5.94
CA GLY A 234 -20.75 20.97 6.61
C GLY A 234 -20.89 22.15 5.65
N ARG A 235 -20.18 22.11 4.50
CA ARG A 235 -20.32 23.14 3.46
C ARG A 235 -21.70 23.14 2.84
N TYR A 236 -22.30 21.98 2.67
CA TYR A 236 -23.65 21.89 2.11
C TYR A 236 -24.70 22.52 3.02
N ILE A 237 -24.62 22.33 4.36
CA ILE A 237 -25.49 23.01 5.32
C ILE A 237 -25.34 24.54 5.23
N ALA A 238 -24.10 25.03 5.17
CA ALA A 238 -23.86 26.46 5.05
C ALA A 238 -24.43 27.01 3.74
N ALA A 239 -24.17 26.34 2.61
CA ALA A 239 -24.72 26.72 1.29
C ALA A 239 -26.26 26.69 1.27
N CYS A 240 -26.91 25.68 1.86
CA CYS A 240 -28.37 25.62 2.02
C CYS A 240 -28.91 26.83 2.80
N THR A 241 -28.22 27.25 3.86
CA THR A 241 -28.60 28.40 4.67
C THR A 241 -28.50 29.69 3.84
N TRP A 242 -27.42 29.87 3.10
CA TRP A 242 -27.24 30.99 2.21
C TRP A 242 -28.30 31.02 1.11
N PHE A 243 -28.55 29.88 0.44
CA PHE A 243 -29.57 29.77 -0.60
C PHE A 243 -30.95 30.25 -0.10
N GLU A 244 -31.40 29.76 1.05
CA GLU A 244 -32.73 30.11 1.56
C GLU A 244 -32.82 31.58 1.96
N VAL A 245 -31.78 32.16 2.59
CA VAL A 245 -31.80 33.60 2.95
C VAL A 245 -31.79 34.52 1.73
N LEU A 246 -31.00 34.19 0.68
CA LEU A 246 -30.84 35.02 -0.51
C LEU A 246 -32.04 34.95 -1.46
N THR A 247 -32.60 33.77 -1.65
CA THR A 247 -33.73 33.53 -2.56
C THR A 247 -35.09 33.73 -1.90
N GLY A 248 -35.16 33.56 -0.58
CA GLY A 248 -36.41 33.48 0.18
C GLY A 248 -37.17 32.19 -0.03
N LYS A 249 -36.62 31.22 -0.77
CA LYS A 249 -37.25 29.97 -1.10
C LYS A 249 -36.81 28.90 -0.10
N ASN A 250 -37.75 28.13 0.42
CA ASN A 250 -37.46 27.02 1.33
C ASN A 250 -36.51 26.03 0.65
N VAL A 251 -35.39 25.68 1.32
CA VAL A 251 -34.38 24.78 0.81
C VAL A 251 -34.78 23.29 0.93
N ILE A 252 -35.76 22.98 1.79
CA ILE A 252 -36.25 21.60 1.93
C ILE A 252 -36.86 21.13 0.61
N GLY A 253 -36.35 19.99 0.13
CA GLY A 253 -36.75 19.41 -1.14
C GLY A 253 -35.99 19.91 -2.35
N ASN A 254 -34.97 20.77 -2.19
CA ASN A 254 -34.03 21.09 -3.26
C ASN A 254 -33.35 19.83 -3.76
N LYS A 255 -33.32 19.62 -5.07
CA LYS A 255 -32.88 18.38 -5.72
C LYS A 255 -31.39 18.24 -5.84
N PHE A 256 -30.63 19.30 -5.65
CA PHE A 256 -29.17 19.21 -5.67
C PHE A 256 -28.66 18.49 -4.42
N VAL A 257 -27.81 17.49 -4.62
CA VAL A 257 -27.12 16.73 -3.58
C VAL A 257 -25.66 16.59 -4.00
N PRO A 258 -24.69 16.97 -3.16
CA PRO A 258 -23.29 16.67 -3.43
C PRO A 258 -23.05 15.16 -3.57
N GLU A 259 -22.14 14.76 -4.46
CA GLU A 259 -21.85 13.35 -4.80
C GLU A 259 -21.61 12.44 -3.57
N ASN A 260 -21.00 12.97 -2.51
CA ASN A 260 -20.67 12.23 -1.30
C ASN A 260 -21.62 12.51 -0.12
N VAL A 261 -22.84 12.99 -0.38
CA VAL A 261 -23.87 13.27 0.63
C VAL A 261 -25.08 12.39 0.36
N SER A 262 -25.45 11.55 1.34
CA SER A 262 -26.64 10.71 1.21
C SER A 262 -27.94 11.51 1.33
N ASP A 263 -29.07 10.92 0.91
CA ASP A 263 -30.37 11.56 0.98
C ASP A 263 -30.76 12.00 2.38
N GLU A 264 -30.43 11.20 3.40
CA GLU A 264 -30.75 11.57 4.76
C GLU A 264 -29.84 12.67 5.35
N TYR A 265 -28.54 12.69 4.95
CA TYR A 265 -27.68 13.82 5.28
C TYR A 265 -28.13 15.10 4.58
N ARG A 266 -28.60 14.97 3.32
CA ARG A 266 -29.28 16.05 2.60
C ARG A 266 -30.49 16.55 3.40
N ASP A 267 -31.37 15.64 3.80
CA ASP A 267 -32.62 15.99 4.48
C ASP A 267 -32.37 16.70 5.80
N ILE A 268 -31.38 16.24 6.59
CA ILE A 268 -30.97 16.92 7.81
C ILE A 268 -30.30 18.26 7.50
N ALA A 269 -29.43 18.32 6.50
CA ALA A 269 -28.74 19.54 6.11
C ALA A 269 -29.74 20.64 5.71
N GLN A 270 -30.70 20.27 4.86
CA GLN A 270 -31.76 21.17 4.43
C GLN A 270 -32.69 21.57 5.58
N LEU A 271 -33.10 20.63 6.43
CA LEU A 271 -33.89 20.92 7.60
C LEU A 271 -33.16 21.81 8.63
N ALA A 272 -31.90 21.49 8.91
CA ALA A 272 -31.08 22.29 9.84
C ALA A 272 -30.90 23.73 9.36
N ALA A 273 -30.69 23.93 8.06
CA ALA A 273 -30.62 25.23 7.43
C ALA A 273 -31.97 25.98 7.48
N HIS A 274 -33.06 25.32 7.11
CA HIS A 274 -34.41 25.88 7.16
C HIS A 274 -34.79 26.33 8.56
N GLU A 275 -34.60 25.49 9.56
CA GLU A 275 -34.91 25.81 10.94
C GLU A 275 -34.03 26.94 11.50
N ALA A 276 -32.76 27.03 11.05
CA ALA A 276 -31.90 28.15 11.41
C ALA A 276 -32.39 29.48 10.81
N VAL A 277 -32.84 29.47 9.57
CA VAL A 277 -33.43 30.68 8.93
C VAL A 277 -34.70 31.13 9.67
N ARG A 278 -35.53 30.19 10.08
CA ARG A 278 -36.74 30.52 10.90
C ARG A 278 -36.44 30.95 12.32
N HIS A 279 -35.40 30.35 12.92
CA HIS A 279 -35.04 30.57 14.33
C HIS A 279 -33.54 30.91 14.49
N PRO A 280 -33.05 32.05 13.95
CA PRO A 280 -31.61 32.33 13.77
C PRO A 280 -30.84 32.43 15.08
N ASN A 281 -31.51 32.62 16.20
CA ASN A 281 -30.92 32.85 17.53
C ASN A 281 -31.14 31.66 18.49
N LYS A 282 -31.70 30.53 18.02
CA LYS A 282 -32.04 29.39 18.87
C LYS A 282 -31.69 28.07 18.18
N ILE A 283 -31.08 27.17 18.92
CA ILE A 283 -30.86 25.78 18.47
C ILE A 283 -32.20 25.07 18.36
N THR A 284 -32.49 24.53 17.19
CA THR A 284 -33.58 23.56 17.00
C THR A 284 -33.01 22.16 17.23
N ASP A 285 -33.60 21.40 18.14
CA ASP A 285 -33.20 20.02 18.43
C ASP A 285 -33.74 19.06 17.38
N LEU A 286 -32.80 18.42 16.65
CA LEU A 286 -33.08 17.42 15.63
C LEU A 286 -32.79 15.99 16.11
N SER A 287 -32.57 15.77 17.42
CA SER A 287 -32.29 14.46 18.00
C SER A 287 -33.44 13.45 17.87
N HIS A 288 -34.64 13.95 17.62
CA HIS A 288 -35.85 13.12 17.39
C HIS A 288 -35.85 12.42 16.02
N ILE A 289 -35.02 12.87 15.09
CA ILE A 289 -34.87 12.19 13.78
C ILE A 289 -34.03 10.93 14.02
N LYS A 290 -34.75 9.80 14.12
CA LYS A 290 -34.12 8.50 14.34
C LYS A 290 -33.42 8.02 13.08
N ASP A 291 -32.20 7.57 13.29
CA ASP A 291 -31.38 6.98 12.31
C ASP A 291 -31.80 5.52 12.00
N SER A 292 -31.79 5.18 10.74
CA SER A 292 -32.07 3.83 10.21
C SER A 292 -30.84 2.92 10.19
N SER A 293 -29.91 2.98 11.16
CA SER A 293 -28.72 2.09 11.23
C SER A 293 -27.97 1.92 9.89
N ARG A 294 -27.59 3.01 9.27
CA ARG A 294 -27.02 3.10 7.93
C ARG A 294 -25.80 2.24 7.71
N TYR A 295 -24.94 2.12 8.73
CA TYR A 295 -23.75 1.29 8.62
C TYR A 295 -24.09 -0.18 8.32
N LYS A 296 -25.31 -0.63 8.61
CA LYS A 296 -25.80 -1.98 8.31
C LYS A 296 -26.39 -2.13 6.92
N ASN A 297 -26.62 -1.03 6.20
CA ASN A 297 -27.21 -1.07 4.85
C ASN A 297 -26.13 -1.19 3.77
N PRO A 298 -26.00 -2.32 3.06
CA PRO A 298 -24.96 -2.54 2.06
C PRO A 298 -25.12 -1.68 0.79
N SER A 299 -26.30 -1.08 0.56
CA SER A 299 -26.50 -0.19 -0.60
C SER A 299 -25.90 1.22 -0.41
N ILE A 300 -25.50 1.57 0.82
CA ILE A 300 -24.90 2.86 1.14
C ILE A 300 -23.37 2.80 0.92
N PRO A 301 -22.76 3.82 0.30
CA PRO A 301 -21.33 3.88 0.11
C PRO A 301 -20.53 3.68 1.40
N VAL A 302 -19.40 2.98 1.30
CA VAL A 302 -18.55 2.59 2.45
C VAL A 302 -18.17 3.79 3.32
N ASP A 303 -17.76 4.91 2.71
CA ASP A 303 -17.34 6.09 3.47
C ASP A 303 -18.48 6.68 4.34
N ILE A 304 -19.71 6.59 3.87
CA ILE A 304 -20.87 7.04 4.64
C ILE A 304 -21.18 6.06 5.78
N ARG A 305 -21.08 4.76 5.52
CA ARG A 305 -21.23 3.71 6.54
C ARG A 305 -20.17 3.84 7.65
N VAL A 306 -18.93 4.11 7.29
CA VAL A 306 -17.82 4.36 8.23
C VAL A 306 -18.14 5.56 9.12
N ASN A 307 -18.55 6.69 8.53
CA ASN A 307 -18.86 7.91 9.29
C ASN A 307 -20.04 7.71 10.22
N ASP A 308 -21.08 7.01 9.77
CA ASP A 308 -22.23 6.68 10.61
C ASP A 308 -21.82 5.82 11.80
N LEU A 309 -21.04 4.75 11.57
CA LEU A 309 -20.60 3.87 12.65
C LEU A 309 -19.69 4.61 13.64
N LEU A 310 -18.72 5.42 13.15
CA LEU A 310 -17.84 6.24 13.99
C LEU A 310 -18.63 7.19 14.91
N SER A 311 -19.70 7.81 14.40
CA SER A 311 -20.53 8.73 15.18
C SER A 311 -21.25 8.07 16.35
N ARG A 312 -21.44 6.74 16.28
CA ARG A 312 -22.14 5.93 17.31
C ARG A 312 -21.19 5.34 18.34
N MET A 313 -19.90 5.20 17.99
CA MET A 313 -18.90 4.54 18.84
C MET A 313 -18.47 5.45 20.01
N THR A 314 -18.38 4.85 21.19
CA THR A 314 -17.68 5.46 22.34
C THR A 314 -16.16 5.46 22.11
N LEU A 315 -15.44 6.27 22.87
CA LEU A 315 -13.97 6.29 22.82
C LEU A 315 -13.38 4.90 23.13
N GLU A 316 -13.94 4.18 24.08
CA GLU A 316 -13.49 2.84 24.46
C GLU A 316 -13.66 1.83 23.31
N GLU A 317 -14.85 1.80 22.69
CA GLU A 317 -15.13 0.97 21.52
C GLU A 317 -14.19 1.31 20.34
N LYS A 318 -13.86 2.58 20.13
CA LYS A 318 -12.88 3.02 19.12
C LYS A 318 -11.49 2.49 19.42
N ILE A 319 -11.05 2.56 20.67
CA ILE A 319 -9.73 2.07 21.08
C ILE A 319 -9.62 0.55 20.93
N TYR A 320 -10.67 -0.22 21.21
CA TYR A 320 -10.65 -1.66 21.00
C TYR A 320 -10.43 -2.03 19.52
N GLN A 321 -10.92 -1.22 18.57
CA GLN A 321 -10.69 -1.45 17.15
C GLN A 321 -9.22 -1.25 16.74
N LEU A 322 -8.43 -0.51 17.51
CA LEU A 322 -7.00 -0.23 17.25
C LEU A 322 -6.06 -1.30 17.81
N ASN A 323 -6.58 -2.42 18.30
CA ASN A 323 -5.79 -3.48 18.92
C ASN A 323 -5.97 -4.82 18.22
N GLN A 324 -4.90 -5.58 18.15
CA GLN A 324 -4.88 -6.95 17.68
C GLN A 324 -4.42 -7.90 18.78
N TYR A 325 -5.21 -8.95 19.03
CA TYR A 325 -4.90 -10.02 19.99
C TYR A 325 -4.49 -11.31 19.27
N THR A 326 -4.25 -12.38 20.03
CA THR A 326 -3.89 -13.69 19.47
C THR A 326 -4.87 -14.77 19.87
N LEU A 327 -5.08 -15.75 18.99
CA LEU A 327 -5.87 -16.95 19.28
C LEU A 327 -5.18 -18.18 18.67
N GLY A 328 -4.93 -19.21 19.49
CA GLY A 328 -4.37 -20.50 19.07
C GLY A 328 -2.91 -20.73 19.44
N ARG A 329 -2.09 -19.68 19.62
CA ARG A 329 -0.64 -19.85 19.91
C ARG A 329 -0.37 -20.40 21.30
N ASN A 330 -1.07 -19.91 22.33
CA ASN A 330 -0.84 -20.25 23.74
C ASN A 330 -2.14 -20.67 24.46
N ASN A 331 -3.23 -20.82 23.74
CA ASN A 331 -4.53 -21.12 24.30
C ASN A 331 -4.91 -22.58 24.04
N ASN A 332 -5.53 -23.22 25.01
CA ASN A 332 -6.14 -24.52 24.78
C ASN A 332 -7.38 -24.36 23.89
N VAL A 333 -7.20 -24.59 22.59
CA VAL A 333 -8.27 -24.46 21.59
C VAL A 333 -9.17 -25.69 21.46
N ASN A 334 -8.84 -26.77 22.18
CA ASN A 334 -9.67 -27.97 22.18
C ASN A 334 -11.05 -27.74 22.80
N ASN A 335 -11.18 -26.76 23.71
CA ASN A 335 -12.45 -26.28 24.22
C ASN A 335 -12.74 -24.89 23.67
N ILE A 336 -13.57 -24.83 22.62
CA ILE A 336 -13.93 -23.58 21.92
C ILE A 336 -14.53 -22.54 22.89
N GLY A 337 -15.39 -22.97 23.82
CA GLY A 337 -16.04 -22.06 24.78
C GLY A 337 -15.03 -21.37 25.69
N GLU A 338 -14.02 -22.10 26.12
CA GLU A 338 -12.96 -21.57 27.00
C GLU A 338 -11.98 -20.67 26.23
N ALA A 339 -11.60 -21.07 25.02
CA ALA A 339 -10.71 -20.30 24.16
C ALA A 339 -11.28 -18.92 23.82
N VAL A 340 -12.59 -18.82 23.62
CA VAL A 340 -13.30 -17.57 23.23
C VAL A 340 -13.66 -16.70 24.44
N LYS A 341 -13.74 -17.28 25.66
CA LYS A 341 -14.25 -16.59 26.88
C LYS A 341 -13.51 -15.27 27.17
N ASN A 342 -12.20 -15.27 27.05
CA ASN A 342 -11.35 -14.12 27.42
C ASN A 342 -11.11 -13.12 26.31
N ILE A 343 -11.68 -13.33 25.12
CA ILE A 343 -11.57 -12.39 24.00
C ILE A 343 -12.63 -11.31 24.18
N PRO A 344 -12.27 -9.99 24.21
CA PRO A 344 -13.26 -8.93 24.26
C PRO A 344 -14.17 -8.95 23.03
N ALA A 345 -15.46 -8.64 23.21
CA ALA A 345 -16.41 -8.63 22.11
C ALA A 345 -16.18 -7.46 21.13
N GLU A 346 -15.61 -6.35 21.61
CA GLU A 346 -15.37 -5.11 20.87
C GLU A 346 -14.07 -5.12 20.08
N ILE A 347 -13.29 -6.21 20.11
CA ILE A 347 -11.94 -6.26 19.55
C ILE A 347 -11.90 -5.98 18.04
N GLY A 348 -10.85 -5.24 17.60
CA GLY A 348 -10.64 -4.92 16.20
C GLY A 348 -10.18 -6.10 15.36
N SER A 349 -9.20 -6.84 15.85
CA SER A 349 -8.53 -7.91 15.10
C SER A 349 -7.95 -9.01 15.98
N LEU A 350 -7.74 -10.19 15.38
CA LEU A 350 -7.04 -11.33 15.95
C LEU A 350 -5.98 -11.87 14.98
N ILE A 351 -4.80 -12.26 15.48
CA ILE A 351 -3.92 -13.17 14.80
C ILE A 351 -4.46 -14.58 15.06
N TYR A 352 -4.86 -15.26 13.98
CA TYR A 352 -5.56 -16.54 14.05
C TYR A 352 -4.64 -17.69 13.65
N PHE A 353 -4.03 -18.35 14.65
CA PHE A 353 -3.05 -19.43 14.45
C PHE A 353 -3.68 -20.78 14.11
N GLU A 354 -5.00 -20.83 13.93
CA GLU A 354 -5.74 -22.05 13.66
C GLU A 354 -6.31 -22.08 12.24
N SER A 355 -6.70 -23.26 11.78
CA SER A 355 -7.42 -23.44 10.51
C SER A 355 -8.85 -23.94 10.70
N ASN A 356 -9.46 -23.67 11.86
CA ASN A 356 -10.76 -24.17 12.30
C ASN A 356 -11.88 -23.14 12.11
N PRO A 357 -12.72 -23.25 11.06
CA PRO A 357 -13.80 -22.30 10.82
C PRO A 357 -14.84 -22.22 11.96
N LYS A 358 -15.06 -23.32 12.72
CA LYS A 358 -16.00 -23.32 13.84
C LYS A 358 -15.51 -22.46 15.00
N LEU A 359 -14.24 -22.57 15.36
CA LEU A 359 -13.61 -21.70 16.38
C LEU A 359 -13.68 -20.24 15.96
N ARG A 360 -13.27 -19.94 14.75
CA ARG A 360 -13.32 -18.61 14.16
C ARG A 360 -14.74 -18.03 14.21
N ASN A 361 -15.75 -18.80 13.79
CA ASN A 361 -17.14 -18.36 13.80
C ASN A 361 -17.69 -18.14 15.22
N SER A 362 -17.18 -18.85 16.22
CA SER A 362 -17.56 -18.62 17.63
C SER A 362 -17.08 -17.27 18.14
N VAL A 363 -15.85 -16.84 17.76
CA VAL A 363 -15.35 -15.49 18.07
C VAL A 363 -16.20 -14.43 17.38
N GLN A 364 -16.48 -14.63 16.10
CA GLN A 364 -17.29 -13.69 15.32
C GLN A 364 -18.71 -13.56 15.88
N LYS A 365 -19.32 -14.69 16.28
CA LYS A 365 -20.64 -14.69 16.92
C LYS A 365 -20.64 -13.90 18.22
N LYS A 366 -19.57 -14.04 19.03
CA LYS A 366 -19.42 -13.25 20.25
C LYS A 366 -19.35 -11.76 19.93
N ALA A 367 -18.48 -11.34 18.99
CA ALA A 367 -18.34 -9.95 18.60
C ALA A 367 -19.67 -9.34 18.11
N LEU A 368 -20.42 -10.07 17.29
CA LEU A 368 -21.67 -9.58 16.71
C LEU A 368 -22.82 -9.51 17.70
N ASN A 369 -22.90 -10.43 18.69
CA ASN A 369 -24.04 -10.58 19.57
C ASN A 369 -23.84 -9.97 20.96
N GLU A 370 -22.59 -9.90 21.45
CA GLU A 370 -22.29 -9.41 22.81
C GLU A 370 -21.79 -7.97 22.82
N SER A 371 -21.27 -7.45 21.68
CA SER A 371 -20.93 -6.02 21.57
C SER A 371 -22.15 -5.19 21.16
N ARG A 372 -22.18 -3.93 21.60
CA ARG A 372 -23.31 -3.01 21.39
C ARG A 372 -23.57 -2.70 19.89
N LEU A 373 -22.52 -2.61 19.09
CA LEU A 373 -22.61 -2.22 17.67
C LEU A 373 -22.47 -3.38 16.71
N GLY A 374 -22.10 -4.58 17.19
CA GLY A 374 -21.96 -5.76 16.36
C GLY A 374 -20.88 -5.60 15.27
N ILE A 375 -19.73 -5.04 15.62
CA ILE A 375 -18.62 -4.83 14.66
C ILE A 375 -17.88 -6.15 14.46
N PRO A 376 -17.77 -6.67 13.22
CA PRO A 376 -17.08 -7.91 12.95
C PRO A 376 -15.57 -7.81 13.19
N VAL A 377 -14.92 -8.91 13.56
CA VAL A 377 -13.48 -9.03 13.81
C VAL A 377 -12.72 -9.29 12.51
N LEU A 378 -11.53 -8.68 12.35
CA LEU A 378 -10.54 -9.09 11.35
C LEU A 378 -9.72 -10.26 11.87
N PHE A 379 -9.52 -11.29 11.04
CA PHE A 379 -8.69 -12.45 11.34
C PHE A 379 -7.45 -12.43 10.44
N GLY A 380 -6.30 -12.11 11.04
CA GLY A 380 -5.02 -12.03 10.34
C GLY A 380 -4.18 -13.30 10.53
N TYR A 381 -3.34 -13.63 9.54
CA TYR A 381 -2.34 -14.70 9.65
C TYR A 381 -1.21 -14.53 8.62
N ASP A 382 -0.04 -15.12 8.90
CA ASP A 382 1.10 -15.13 7.97
C ASP A 382 0.93 -16.21 6.91
N VAL A 383 0.50 -15.81 5.72
CA VAL A 383 0.37 -16.71 4.55
C VAL A 383 1.41 -16.28 3.52
N ILE A 384 2.71 -16.54 3.83
CA ILE A 384 3.85 -15.98 3.09
C ILE A 384 4.04 -16.67 1.73
N HIS A 385 4.10 -17.99 1.72
CA HIS A 385 4.28 -18.78 0.49
C HIS A 385 3.36 -20.01 0.45
N GLY A 386 2.10 -19.80 0.79
CA GLY A 386 1.05 -20.82 0.85
C GLY A 386 0.41 -20.95 2.22
N PHE A 387 -0.75 -21.58 2.29
CA PHE A 387 -1.47 -21.84 3.55
C PHE A 387 -1.35 -23.31 3.96
N ARG A 388 -1.97 -24.23 3.23
CA ARG A 388 -1.79 -25.70 3.36
C ARG A 388 -1.00 -26.25 2.18
N THR A 389 -1.30 -25.79 0.97
CA THR A 389 -0.49 -26.00 -0.23
C THR A 389 0.71 -25.08 -0.15
N ILE A 390 1.87 -25.60 0.22
CA ILE A 390 3.09 -24.82 0.38
C ILE A 390 3.88 -24.80 -0.92
N TYR A 391 4.12 -23.59 -1.41
CA TYR A 391 4.91 -23.25 -2.59
C TYR A 391 6.40 -23.06 -2.22
N PRO A 392 7.28 -22.86 -3.20
CA PRO A 392 8.64 -22.41 -2.92
C PRO A 392 8.64 -21.15 -2.05
N ILE A 393 9.65 -21.02 -1.19
CA ILE A 393 9.86 -19.75 -0.45
C ILE A 393 9.92 -18.57 -1.42
N SER A 394 9.59 -17.36 -0.96
CA SER A 394 9.46 -16.18 -1.83
C SER A 394 10.71 -15.89 -2.65
N LEU A 395 11.91 -16.13 -2.09
CA LEU A 395 13.17 -16.03 -2.83
C LEU A 395 13.22 -17.01 -4.01
N GLY A 396 12.75 -18.25 -3.80
CA GLY A 396 12.61 -19.24 -4.88
C GLY A 396 11.54 -18.84 -5.89
N GLN A 397 10.40 -18.30 -5.44
CA GLN A 397 9.37 -17.76 -6.34
C GLN A 397 9.93 -16.67 -7.26
N ALA A 398 10.74 -15.76 -6.73
CA ALA A 398 11.40 -14.73 -7.53
C ALA A 398 12.35 -15.30 -8.57
N ALA A 399 13.03 -16.43 -8.27
CA ALA A 399 13.90 -17.13 -9.22
C ALA A 399 13.14 -17.68 -10.44
N SER A 400 11.82 -17.82 -10.36
CA SER A 400 10.98 -18.19 -11.50
C SER A 400 10.91 -17.11 -12.57
N TRP A 401 11.07 -15.84 -12.22
CA TRP A 401 10.83 -14.68 -13.09
C TRP A 401 9.46 -14.71 -13.77
N ASN A 402 8.48 -15.31 -13.09
CA ASN A 402 7.12 -15.48 -13.56
C ASN A 402 6.12 -14.92 -12.54
N PRO A 403 5.86 -13.60 -12.55
CA PRO A 403 4.96 -12.97 -11.59
C PRO A 403 3.50 -13.44 -11.74
N GLU A 404 3.07 -13.85 -12.94
CA GLU A 404 1.72 -14.37 -13.18
C GLU A 404 1.50 -15.68 -12.41
N LEU A 405 2.47 -16.58 -12.44
CA LEU A 405 2.39 -17.84 -11.70
C LEU A 405 2.42 -17.62 -10.18
N VAL A 406 3.11 -16.59 -9.70
CA VAL A 406 3.08 -16.18 -8.29
C VAL A 406 1.73 -15.58 -7.92
N GLU A 407 1.11 -14.80 -8.80
CA GLU A 407 -0.27 -14.30 -8.63
C GLU A 407 -1.25 -15.47 -8.47
N ASP A 408 -1.16 -16.51 -9.30
CA ASP A 408 -1.97 -17.73 -9.20
C ASP A 408 -1.74 -18.45 -7.86
N ALA A 409 -0.46 -18.61 -7.46
CA ALA A 409 -0.11 -19.25 -6.18
C ALA A 409 -0.68 -18.48 -4.97
N CYS A 410 -0.59 -17.15 -4.98
CA CYS A 410 -1.21 -16.30 -3.97
C CYS A 410 -2.75 -16.38 -4.00
N GLY A 411 -3.34 -16.54 -5.19
CA GLY A 411 -4.78 -16.76 -5.34
C GLY A 411 -5.26 -18.05 -4.67
N VAL A 412 -4.52 -19.16 -4.85
CA VAL A 412 -4.79 -20.42 -4.16
C VAL A 412 -4.59 -20.27 -2.66
N ALA A 413 -3.49 -19.65 -2.23
CA ALA A 413 -3.21 -19.41 -0.82
C ALA A 413 -4.32 -18.58 -0.15
N ALA A 414 -4.84 -17.56 -0.84
CA ALA A 414 -5.97 -16.77 -0.41
C ALA A 414 -7.24 -17.62 -0.25
N GLN A 415 -7.54 -18.50 -1.20
CA GLN A 415 -8.70 -19.40 -1.12
C GLN A 415 -8.61 -20.33 0.09
N GLU A 416 -7.47 -20.96 0.32
CA GLU A 416 -7.26 -21.87 1.44
C GLU A 416 -7.36 -21.13 2.79
N ALA A 417 -6.76 -19.93 2.88
CA ALA A 417 -6.84 -19.07 4.06
C ALA A 417 -8.27 -18.59 4.32
N PHE A 418 -8.97 -18.09 3.31
CA PHE A 418 -10.35 -17.63 3.40
C PHE A 418 -11.29 -18.75 3.90
N THR A 419 -11.18 -19.96 3.35
CA THR A 419 -12.00 -21.11 3.76
C THR A 419 -11.65 -21.60 5.16
N SER A 420 -10.50 -21.18 5.70
CA SER A 420 -10.08 -21.43 7.09
C SER A 420 -10.53 -20.34 8.06
N GLY A 421 -11.04 -19.22 7.53
CA GLY A 421 -11.54 -18.10 8.30
C GLY A 421 -10.61 -16.89 8.40
N VAL A 422 -9.45 -16.94 7.78
CA VAL A 422 -8.53 -15.80 7.62
C VAL A 422 -9.10 -14.88 6.55
N ASN A 423 -9.13 -13.57 6.82
CA ASN A 423 -9.56 -12.56 5.86
C ASN A 423 -8.54 -11.44 5.64
N TRP A 424 -7.38 -11.57 6.29
CA TRP A 424 -6.26 -10.64 6.20
C TRP A 424 -4.94 -11.41 6.30
N THR A 425 -4.07 -11.32 5.30
CA THR A 425 -2.74 -11.93 5.35
C THR A 425 -1.65 -10.89 5.62
N PHE A 426 -0.62 -11.27 6.41
CA PHE A 426 0.59 -10.46 6.61
C PHE A 426 1.62 -10.75 5.51
N SER A 427 1.19 -10.63 4.27
CA SER A 427 1.94 -10.89 3.05
C SER A 427 1.48 -9.93 1.94
N PRO A 428 2.37 -9.58 0.98
CA PRO A 428 3.74 -10.06 0.77
C PRO A 428 4.79 -9.32 1.61
N MET A 429 5.91 -10.02 1.88
CA MET A 429 7.13 -9.41 2.39
C MET A 429 7.94 -8.88 1.21
N VAL A 430 8.24 -7.58 1.23
CA VAL A 430 8.84 -6.86 0.09
C VAL A 430 10.14 -6.12 0.46
N ASP A 431 10.79 -6.56 1.54
CA ASP A 431 12.08 -6.04 1.95
C ASP A 431 13.16 -6.41 0.93
N VAL A 432 13.85 -5.41 0.41
CA VAL A 432 15.02 -5.63 -0.44
C VAL A 432 16.17 -6.10 0.42
N ALA A 433 16.64 -7.34 0.21
CA ALA A 433 17.69 -7.95 0.99
C ALA A 433 19.00 -8.08 0.19
N ARG A 434 20.09 -7.52 0.72
CA ARG A 434 21.42 -7.51 0.10
C ARG A 434 22.48 -8.22 0.95
N ASP A 435 22.08 -8.77 2.07
CA ASP A 435 22.94 -9.51 2.99
C ASP A 435 22.36 -10.92 3.22
N GLY A 436 22.98 -11.94 2.62
CA GLY A 436 22.55 -13.34 2.76
C GLY A 436 22.67 -13.89 4.18
N ARG A 437 23.37 -13.19 5.11
CA ARG A 437 23.44 -13.58 6.51
C ARG A 437 22.11 -13.32 7.24
N TRP A 438 21.30 -12.39 6.77
CA TRP A 438 19.98 -12.14 7.32
C TRP A 438 19.03 -13.31 7.04
N GLY A 439 18.43 -13.87 8.10
CA GLY A 439 17.57 -15.05 7.96
C GLY A 439 16.33 -14.80 7.10
N ARG A 440 15.77 -13.59 7.17
CA ARG A 440 14.54 -13.23 6.47
C ARG A 440 14.72 -12.96 4.97
N VAL A 441 15.94 -13.09 4.44
CA VAL A 441 16.16 -13.05 2.99
C VAL A 441 15.32 -14.08 2.23
N SER A 442 14.94 -15.19 2.89
CA SER A 442 14.08 -16.24 2.33
C SER A 442 12.63 -15.79 2.07
N GLU A 443 12.18 -14.75 2.77
CA GLU A 443 10.79 -14.30 2.76
C GLU A 443 10.49 -13.25 1.66
N GLY A 444 11.51 -12.55 1.15
CA GLY A 444 11.41 -11.52 0.12
C GLY A 444 11.82 -12.00 -1.27
N TYR A 445 11.82 -11.09 -2.24
CA TYR A 445 12.06 -11.38 -3.65
C TYR A 445 13.48 -11.01 -4.12
N GLY A 446 14.45 -10.96 -3.18
CA GLY A 446 15.87 -10.79 -3.47
C GLY A 446 16.40 -9.35 -3.37
N GLU A 447 17.48 -9.06 -4.13
CA GLU A 447 18.30 -7.86 -3.93
C GLU A 447 17.86 -6.63 -4.74
N ASP A 448 16.92 -6.81 -5.68
CA ASP A 448 16.54 -5.77 -6.63
C ASP A 448 15.18 -5.13 -6.29
N PRO A 449 15.09 -3.78 -6.20
CA PRO A 449 13.84 -3.11 -5.86
C PRO A 449 12.76 -3.22 -6.94
N TYR A 450 13.13 -3.34 -8.24
CA TYR A 450 12.15 -3.51 -9.31
C TYR A 450 11.52 -4.90 -9.26
N VAL A 451 12.33 -5.95 -9.06
CA VAL A 451 11.85 -7.33 -8.90
C VAL A 451 10.90 -7.43 -7.71
N ASN A 452 11.32 -6.93 -6.53
CA ASN A 452 10.45 -6.91 -5.36
C ASN A 452 9.12 -6.18 -5.63
N GLY A 453 9.15 -5.06 -6.35
CA GLY A 453 7.94 -4.31 -6.73
C GLY A 453 7.00 -5.11 -7.65
N VAL A 454 7.54 -5.76 -8.69
CA VAL A 454 6.74 -6.56 -9.64
C VAL A 454 6.07 -7.74 -8.93
N PHE A 455 6.82 -8.47 -8.10
CA PHE A 455 6.27 -9.61 -7.35
C PHE A 455 5.34 -9.15 -6.21
N ALA A 456 5.60 -7.98 -5.60
CA ALA A 456 4.66 -7.36 -4.66
C ALA A 456 3.30 -7.11 -5.30
N ALA A 457 3.28 -6.50 -6.49
CA ALA A 457 2.04 -6.23 -7.21
C ALA A 457 1.30 -7.52 -7.60
N ALA A 458 2.00 -8.54 -8.09
CA ALA A 458 1.43 -9.83 -8.42
C ALA A 458 0.81 -10.50 -7.17
N SER A 459 1.54 -10.52 -6.06
CA SER A 459 1.05 -11.12 -4.81
C SER A 459 -0.20 -10.38 -4.28
N VAL A 460 -0.20 -9.05 -4.31
CA VAL A 460 -1.37 -8.24 -3.89
C VAL A 460 -2.60 -8.60 -4.74
N ARG A 461 -2.46 -8.66 -6.07
CA ARG A 461 -3.56 -9.06 -6.96
C ARG A 461 -4.02 -10.50 -6.70
N GLY A 462 -3.08 -11.42 -6.50
CA GLY A 462 -3.40 -12.81 -6.18
C GLY A 462 -4.22 -12.94 -4.90
N TYR A 463 -3.78 -12.31 -3.82
CA TYR A 463 -4.50 -12.34 -2.54
C TYR A 463 -5.84 -11.62 -2.59
N GLN A 464 -5.92 -10.43 -3.19
CA GLN A 464 -7.09 -9.56 -3.12
C GLN A 464 -8.07 -9.72 -4.31
N GLY A 465 -7.59 -10.15 -5.47
CA GLY A 465 -8.37 -10.14 -6.71
C GLY A 465 -8.81 -8.74 -7.10
N ASP A 466 -9.87 -8.65 -7.90
CA ASP A 466 -10.40 -7.38 -8.40
C ASP A 466 -11.15 -6.59 -7.31
N THR A 467 -11.72 -7.28 -6.33
CA THR A 467 -12.44 -6.67 -5.21
C THR A 467 -12.19 -7.44 -3.91
N LEU A 468 -11.99 -6.72 -2.82
CA LEU A 468 -11.75 -7.30 -1.49
C LEU A 468 -12.91 -8.14 -0.97
N SER A 469 -14.15 -7.81 -1.35
CA SER A 469 -15.35 -8.58 -0.97
C SER A 469 -15.55 -9.85 -1.79
N ALA A 470 -14.69 -10.13 -2.78
CA ALA A 470 -14.82 -11.34 -3.59
C ALA A 470 -14.60 -12.60 -2.73
N LYS A 471 -15.39 -13.64 -3.00
CA LYS A 471 -15.23 -14.95 -2.35
C LYS A 471 -13.84 -15.51 -2.63
N ASN A 472 -13.24 -16.15 -1.64
CA ASN A 472 -11.91 -16.76 -1.69
C ASN A 472 -10.75 -15.74 -1.83
N LYS A 473 -10.95 -14.50 -1.40
CA LYS A 473 -9.92 -13.46 -1.36
C LYS A 473 -9.70 -12.97 0.07
N VAL A 474 -8.50 -12.44 0.32
CA VAL A 474 -8.08 -11.89 1.61
C VAL A 474 -7.35 -10.58 1.41
N ALA A 475 -7.43 -9.67 2.37
CA ALA A 475 -6.67 -8.43 2.35
C ALA A 475 -5.17 -8.72 2.45
N ALA A 476 -4.35 -8.02 1.67
CA ALA A 476 -2.89 -8.12 1.69
C ALA A 476 -2.27 -7.06 2.62
N CYS A 477 -1.09 -7.36 3.16
CA CYS A 477 -0.32 -6.47 4.00
C CYS A 477 1.13 -6.42 3.54
N LEU A 478 1.58 -5.28 3.02
CA LEU A 478 2.98 -5.10 2.66
C LEU A 478 3.85 -5.00 3.91
N LYS A 479 4.91 -5.80 3.99
CA LYS A 479 5.80 -5.80 5.14
C LYS A 479 7.28 -5.92 4.73
N HIS A 480 8.23 -5.44 5.53
CA HIS A 480 8.07 -4.62 6.74
C HIS A 480 8.47 -3.18 6.42
N TYR A 481 7.59 -2.25 6.64
CA TYR A 481 7.75 -0.85 6.24
C TYR A 481 8.54 -0.07 7.30
N VAL A 482 9.80 0.31 7.05
CA VAL A 482 10.60 0.19 5.83
C VAL A 482 12.10 0.05 6.18
N GLY A 483 12.83 -0.55 5.25
CA GLY A 483 14.29 -0.61 5.34
C GLY A 483 14.84 -1.76 6.19
N TYR A 484 14.02 -2.72 6.59
CA TYR A 484 14.40 -3.82 7.46
C TYR A 484 15.47 -4.73 6.83
N GLY A 485 15.46 -4.92 5.51
CA GLY A 485 16.46 -5.70 4.80
C GLY A 485 17.87 -5.07 4.73
N ALA A 486 18.04 -3.84 5.24
CA ALA A 486 19.34 -3.18 5.38
C ALA A 486 20.06 -3.48 6.70
N SER A 487 19.71 -4.58 7.36
CA SER A 487 20.16 -4.92 8.70
C SER A 487 21.70 -5.03 8.81
N GLU A 488 22.26 -4.43 9.85
CA GLU A 488 23.71 -4.43 10.07
C GLU A 488 24.24 -5.85 10.33
N ALA A 489 25.24 -6.24 9.53
CA ALA A 489 25.88 -7.56 9.60
C ALA A 489 24.90 -8.73 9.43
N GLY A 490 23.78 -8.51 8.75
CA GLY A 490 22.76 -9.52 8.54
C GLY A 490 22.05 -9.99 9.81
N ARG A 491 22.14 -9.23 10.92
CA ARG A 491 21.45 -9.57 12.17
C ARG A 491 19.99 -9.14 12.13
N ASP A 492 19.15 -9.87 12.79
CA ASP A 492 17.75 -9.50 12.93
C ASP A 492 17.54 -8.46 14.05
N TYR A 493 16.48 -7.65 13.98
CA TYR A 493 16.05 -6.64 14.96
C TYR A 493 17.07 -5.52 15.26
N VAL A 494 18.05 -5.29 14.40
CA VAL A 494 19.08 -4.27 14.59
C VAL A 494 18.75 -2.96 13.89
N PRO A 495 19.42 -1.86 14.29
CA PRO A 495 19.33 -0.59 13.58
C PRO A 495 19.73 -0.70 12.10
N THR A 496 19.23 0.23 11.29
CA THR A 496 19.64 0.39 9.90
C THR A 496 20.05 1.84 9.61
N GLU A 497 21.26 2.01 9.06
CA GLU A 497 21.76 3.31 8.65
C GLU A 497 21.53 3.52 7.16
N ILE A 498 20.46 4.21 6.83
CA ILE A 498 20.00 4.40 5.45
C ILE A 498 19.91 5.88 5.14
N SER A 499 20.72 6.37 4.18
CA SER A 499 20.55 7.73 3.68
C SER A 499 19.17 7.90 3.03
N LYS A 500 18.62 9.13 3.03
CA LYS A 500 17.35 9.42 2.36
C LYS A 500 17.38 9.01 0.89
N GLN A 501 18.51 9.25 0.18
CA GLN A 501 18.67 8.84 -1.21
C GLN A 501 18.57 7.31 -1.37
N THR A 502 19.25 6.54 -0.51
CA THR A 502 19.18 5.07 -0.56
C THR A 502 17.78 4.56 -0.21
N LEU A 503 17.10 5.23 0.73
CA LEU A 503 15.72 4.91 1.08
C LEU A 503 14.80 5.03 -0.16
N TRP A 504 14.93 6.12 -0.93
CA TRP A 504 14.15 6.35 -2.16
C TRP A 504 14.59 5.49 -3.35
N ASP A 505 15.87 5.17 -3.48
CA ASP A 505 16.38 4.36 -4.60
C ASP A 505 16.10 2.86 -4.40
N THR A 506 16.07 2.38 -3.14
CA THR A 506 16.14 0.94 -2.87
C THR A 506 14.96 0.40 -2.07
N TYR A 507 14.63 1.01 -0.93
CA TYR A 507 13.73 0.38 0.03
C TYR A 507 12.26 0.81 -0.10
N LEU A 508 11.98 2.02 -0.55
CA LEU A 508 10.62 2.52 -0.76
C LEU A 508 9.95 2.01 -2.05
N PRO A 509 10.66 1.82 -3.19
CA PRO A 509 10.01 1.50 -4.46
C PRO A 509 9.12 0.25 -4.44
N PRO A 510 9.48 -0.88 -3.81
CA PRO A 510 8.58 -2.05 -3.75
C PRO A 510 7.26 -1.76 -3.07
N PHE A 511 7.29 -0.99 -1.97
CA PHE A 511 6.09 -0.57 -1.25
C PHE A 511 5.21 0.35 -2.09
N GLU A 512 5.81 1.32 -2.80
CA GLU A 512 5.05 2.22 -3.68
C GLU A 512 4.31 1.43 -4.77
N VAL A 513 4.97 0.43 -5.37
CA VAL A 513 4.36 -0.44 -6.39
C VAL A 513 3.24 -1.29 -5.78
N GLY A 514 3.46 -1.88 -4.61
CA GLY A 514 2.44 -2.66 -3.89
C GLY A 514 1.22 -1.82 -3.49
N ILE A 515 1.43 -0.57 -3.03
CA ILE A 515 0.34 0.38 -2.74
C ILE A 515 -0.45 0.73 -4.00
N LYS A 516 0.24 0.99 -5.13
CA LYS A 516 -0.41 1.25 -6.42
C LYS A 516 -1.17 0.02 -6.95
N ALA A 517 -0.75 -1.18 -6.59
CA ALA A 517 -1.48 -2.41 -6.87
C ALA A 517 -2.70 -2.61 -5.96
N GLY A 518 -2.94 -1.73 -4.98
CA GLY A 518 -4.11 -1.72 -4.12
C GLY A 518 -3.95 -2.46 -2.79
N ALA A 519 -2.72 -2.68 -2.29
CA ALA A 519 -2.51 -3.32 -1.00
C ALA A 519 -3.34 -2.65 0.11
N ALA A 520 -4.13 -3.46 0.81
CA ALA A 520 -5.10 -2.99 1.79
C ALA A 520 -4.45 -2.42 3.05
N THR A 521 -3.30 -2.96 3.47
CA THR A 521 -2.62 -2.59 4.71
C THR A 521 -1.11 -2.62 4.56
N VAL A 522 -0.43 -2.03 5.55
CA VAL A 522 1.03 -2.02 5.66
C VAL A 522 1.41 -2.38 7.10
N MET A 523 2.48 -3.15 7.28
CA MET A 523 3.03 -3.47 8.60
C MET A 523 4.35 -2.72 8.79
N SER A 524 4.51 -2.00 9.92
CA SER A 524 5.76 -1.32 10.25
C SER A 524 6.86 -2.31 10.64
N ALA A 525 8.11 -1.95 10.35
CA ALA A 525 9.26 -2.81 10.65
C ALA A 525 9.74 -2.67 12.09
N PHE A 526 10.57 -3.63 12.55
CA PHE A 526 11.21 -3.63 13.88
C PHE A 526 12.39 -2.67 13.99
N ASN A 527 13.10 -2.44 12.90
CA ASN A 527 14.33 -1.63 12.91
C ASN A 527 14.06 -0.14 13.15
N ASN A 528 15.08 0.58 13.52
CA ASN A 528 15.10 2.03 13.35
C ASN A 528 15.82 2.42 12.06
N ILE A 529 15.49 3.57 11.52
CA ILE A 529 16.13 4.17 10.35
C ILE A 529 16.84 5.43 10.83
N SER A 530 18.16 5.44 10.77
CA SER A 530 18.98 6.59 11.19
C SER A 530 18.54 7.10 12.57
N GLY A 531 18.35 6.18 13.51
CA GLY A 531 18.01 6.46 14.91
C GLY A 531 16.51 6.63 15.21
N ILE A 532 15.60 6.59 14.24
CA ILE A 532 14.16 6.69 14.46
C ILE A 532 13.49 5.34 14.21
N PRO A 533 12.87 4.71 15.22
CA PRO A 533 12.15 3.44 15.03
C PRO A 533 11.07 3.54 13.97
N ALA A 534 10.98 2.52 13.10
CA ALA A 534 10.04 2.50 11.99
C ALA A 534 8.59 2.67 12.45
N SER A 535 8.21 2.05 13.58
CA SER A 535 6.88 2.18 14.19
C SER A 535 6.57 3.57 14.78
N ALA A 536 7.57 4.46 14.89
CA ALA A 536 7.41 5.84 15.35
C ALA A 536 7.91 6.89 14.33
N ASN A 537 8.16 6.47 13.09
CA ASN A 537 8.73 7.33 12.06
C ASN A 537 7.64 8.08 11.29
N TYR A 538 7.34 9.30 11.72
CA TYR A 538 6.34 10.17 11.09
C TYR A 538 6.61 10.43 9.61
N TYR A 539 7.90 10.57 9.22
CA TYR A 539 8.28 10.84 7.84
C TYR A 539 7.85 9.70 6.91
N THR A 540 8.16 8.45 7.28
CA THR A 540 7.79 7.29 6.44
C THR A 540 6.30 6.98 6.54
N LEU A 541 5.74 6.88 7.76
CA LEU A 541 4.35 6.46 7.98
C LEU A 541 3.33 7.52 7.54
N THR A 542 3.60 8.79 7.76
CA THR A 542 2.64 9.85 7.48
C THR A 542 2.98 10.66 6.23
N GLU A 543 4.20 11.23 6.12
CA GLU A 543 4.53 12.11 5.00
C GLU A 543 4.61 11.33 3.68
N ILE A 544 5.27 10.16 3.66
CA ILE A 544 5.39 9.35 2.44
C ILE A 544 4.13 8.53 2.22
N LEU A 545 3.81 7.61 3.12
CA LEU A 545 2.79 6.60 2.90
C LEU A 545 1.39 7.22 2.75
N LYS A 546 0.99 8.08 3.69
CA LYS A 546 -0.38 8.60 3.73
C LYS A 546 -0.56 9.88 2.92
N LYS A 547 0.36 10.85 3.04
CA LYS A 547 0.21 12.14 2.36
C LYS A 547 0.64 12.09 0.91
N ARG A 548 1.80 11.50 0.61
CA ARG A 548 2.34 11.45 -0.76
C ARG A 548 1.71 10.34 -1.59
N TRP A 549 1.72 9.09 -1.11
CA TRP A 549 1.17 7.95 -1.84
C TRP A 549 -0.34 7.78 -1.68
N LYS A 550 -0.98 8.55 -0.80
CA LYS A 550 -2.44 8.54 -0.57
C LYS A 550 -2.96 7.17 -0.14
N HIS A 551 -2.17 6.41 0.60
CA HIS A 551 -2.62 5.12 1.11
C HIS A 551 -3.86 5.28 2.00
N ARG A 552 -4.95 4.60 1.63
CA ARG A 552 -6.25 4.70 2.30
C ARG A 552 -6.43 3.66 3.41
N GLY A 553 -5.63 2.60 3.40
CA GLY A 553 -5.63 1.57 4.43
C GLY A 553 -4.96 2.03 5.72
N PHE A 554 -4.77 1.10 6.64
CA PHE A 554 -4.12 1.37 7.93
C PHE A 554 -2.73 0.71 8.02
N VAL A 555 -1.95 1.20 8.97
CA VAL A 555 -0.67 0.60 9.36
C VAL A 555 -0.86 -0.18 10.66
N VAL A 556 -0.46 -1.44 10.66
CA VAL A 556 -0.33 -2.27 11.85
C VAL A 556 1.14 -2.32 12.30
N SER A 557 1.41 -2.36 13.61
CA SER A 557 2.76 -2.65 14.09
C SER A 557 3.14 -4.09 13.78
N ASP A 558 4.42 -4.41 13.76
CA ASP A 558 4.86 -5.79 13.90
C ASP A 558 4.70 -6.26 15.36
N TRP A 559 4.99 -7.53 15.64
CA TRP A 559 4.80 -8.19 16.94
C TRP A 559 5.52 -7.44 18.07
N ASP A 560 4.79 -6.98 19.06
CA ASP A 560 5.26 -6.18 20.20
C ASP A 560 6.07 -4.91 19.82
N ALA A 561 5.97 -4.41 18.59
CA ALA A 561 6.85 -3.35 18.09
C ALA A 561 6.53 -1.96 18.69
N VAL A 562 5.32 -1.72 19.19
CA VAL A 562 5.01 -0.48 19.93
C VAL A 562 5.74 -0.48 21.27
N LYS A 563 5.71 -1.58 22.01
CA LYS A 563 6.38 -1.69 23.30
C LYS A 563 7.91 -1.69 23.16
N GLN A 564 8.43 -2.20 22.05
CA GLN A 564 9.86 -2.20 21.73
C GLN A 564 10.44 -0.79 21.60
N LEU A 565 9.65 0.25 21.42
CA LEU A 565 10.11 1.66 21.48
C LEU A 565 10.76 2.01 22.82
N ILE A 566 10.39 1.30 23.91
CA ILE A 566 11.03 1.42 25.21
C ILE A 566 12.43 0.80 25.17
N THR A 567 12.55 -0.42 24.66
CA THR A 567 13.83 -1.12 24.52
C THR A 567 14.79 -0.40 23.58
N GLN A 568 14.25 0.23 22.52
CA GLN A 568 15.01 1.03 21.57
C GLN A 568 15.40 2.41 22.13
N GLY A 569 14.95 2.77 23.33
CA GLY A 569 15.32 4.01 24.02
C GLY A 569 14.62 5.27 23.53
N LEU A 570 13.53 5.15 22.75
CA LEU A 570 12.73 6.29 22.32
C LEU A 570 11.69 6.70 23.37
N ALA A 571 11.07 5.72 24.03
CA ALA A 571 10.03 5.93 25.02
C ALA A 571 10.50 5.46 26.41
N ALA A 572 10.13 6.18 27.48
CA ALA A 572 10.45 5.78 28.85
C ALA A 572 9.44 4.77 29.44
N ASN A 573 8.26 4.62 28.85
CA ASN A 573 7.19 3.75 29.33
C ASN A 573 6.16 3.47 28.23
N GLU A 574 5.23 2.51 28.47
CA GLU A 574 4.18 2.11 27.50
C GLU A 574 3.28 3.28 27.04
N LYS A 575 3.01 4.25 27.91
CA LYS A 575 2.19 5.42 27.55
C LYS A 575 2.89 6.33 26.54
N GLU A 576 4.19 6.56 26.72
CA GLU A 576 4.98 7.32 25.75
C GLU A 576 5.15 6.55 24.44
N ALA A 577 5.38 5.24 24.52
CA ALA A 577 5.45 4.38 23.36
C ALA A 577 4.15 4.44 22.53
N ALA A 578 2.99 4.31 23.17
CA ALA A 578 1.70 4.47 22.52
C ALA A 578 1.53 5.87 21.89
N TRP A 579 1.99 6.93 22.55
CA TRP A 579 1.91 8.28 22.01
C TRP A 579 2.81 8.48 20.81
N TYR A 580 4.06 8.03 20.84
CA TYR A 580 4.98 8.15 19.71
C TYR A 580 4.48 7.38 18.49
N ALA A 581 4.13 6.11 18.66
CA ALA A 581 3.66 5.27 17.58
C ALA A 581 2.37 5.81 16.94
N PHE A 582 1.36 6.14 17.76
CA PHE A 582 0.09 6.67 17.26
C PHE A 582 0.26 8.04 16.59
N SER A 583 1.08 8.93 17.16
CA SER A 583 1.34 10.25 16.58
C SER A 583 2.13 10.20 15.28
N ALA A 584 2.93 9.15 15.07
CA ALA A 584 3.63 8.93 13.82
C ALA A 584 2.71 8.41 12.71
N GLY A 585 1.53 7.89 13.06
CA GLY A 585 0.55 7.39 12.09
C GLY A 585 0.47 5.87 12.03
N LEU A 586 0.75 5.17 13.11
CA LEU A 586 0.52 3.74 13.24
C LEU A 586 -0.87 3.53 13.88
N GLU A 587 -1.79 2.87 13.15
CA GLU A 587 -3.18 2.76 13.58
C GLU A 587 -3.47 1.56 14.46
N MET A 588 -2.82 0.41 14.22
CA MET A 588 -3.14 -0.81 14.96
C MET A 588 -1.93 -1.34 15.71
N ASP A 589 -2.12 -1.59 17.01
CA ASP A 589 -1.15 -2.16 17.93
C ASP A 589 -1.28 -3.69 17.93
N MET A 590 -0.23 -4.38 17.47
CA MET A 590 -0.18 -5.84 17.43
C MET A 590 0.36 -6.38 18.76
N THR A 591 -0.51 -7.03 19.54
CA THR A 591 -0.26 -7.82 20.76
C THR A 591 0.15 -7.07 22.05
N ASP A 592 0.71 -5.89 21.94
CA ASP A 592 1.24 -5.11 23.08
C ASP A 592 0.16 -4.62 24.05
N ASN A 593 -1.03 -4.31 23.54
CA ASN A 593 -2.12 -3.65 24.25
C ASN A 593 -1.73 -2.24 24.82
N CYS A 594 -0.69 -1.59 24.30
CA CYS A 594 -0.28 -0.26 24.68
C CYS A 594 -1.36 0.77 24.34
N TYR A 595 -2.01 0.62 23.17
CA TYR A 595 -3.11 1.50 22.78
C TYR A 595 -4.32 1.34 23.68
N GLN A 596 -4.72 0.12 23.98
CA GLN A 596 -5.85 -0.16 24.87
C GLN A 596 -5.66 0.44 26.26
N LYS A 597 -4.45 0.30 26.81
CA LYS A 597 -4.14 0.79 28.17
C LYS A 597 -4.01 2.31 28.25
N HIS A 598 -3.56 2.99 27.20
CA HIS A 598 -3.05 4.35 27.31
C HIS A 598 -3.69 5.39 26.41
N LEU A 599 -4.27 5.05 25.24
CA LEU A 599 -4.86 6.05 24.33
C LEU A 599 -6.00 6.83 24.97
N GLY A 600 -6.86 6.19 25.73
CA GLY A 600 -7.95 6.88 26.42
C GLY A 600 -7.46 7.95 27.40
N LYS A 601 -6.33 7.72 28.07
CA LYS A 601 -5.69 8.70 28.94
C LYS A 601 -5.03 9.81 28.14
N LEU A 602 -4.35 9.49 27.04
CA LEU A 602 -3.72 10.47 26.15
C LEU A 602 -4.74 11.40 25.49
N VAL A 603 -5.94 10.90 25.17
CA VAL A 603 -7.05 11.74 24.69
C VAL A 603 -7.54 12.68 25.78
N LYS A 604 -7.75 12.19 27.01
CA LYS A 604 -8.15 13.03 28.15
C LYS A 604 -7.12 14.11 28.49
N GLU A 605 -5.84 13.82 28.31
CA GLU A 605 -4.72 14.77 28.49
C GLU A 605 -4.56 15.75 27.31
N GLY A 606 -5.34 15.62 26.26
CA GLY A 606 -5.26 16.46 25.05
C GLY A 606 -4.01 16.21 24.18
N LYS A 607 -3.26 15.11 24.42
CA LYS A 607 -2.09 14.71 23.64
C LYS A 607 -2.45 14.00 22.32
N VAL A 608 -3.62 13.35 22.28
CA VAL A 608 -4.20 12.72 21.10
C VAL A 608 -5.59 13.29 20.88
N SER A 609 -5.92 13.74 19.67
CA SER A 609 -7.24 14.28 19.37
C SER A 609 -8.24 13.18 19.04
N MET A 610 -9.54 13.44 19.30
CA MET A 610 -10.60 12.54 18.84
C MET A 610 -10.61 12.37 17.33
N ALA A 611 -10.33 13.43 16.57
CA ALA A 611 -10.24 13.36 15.11
C ALA A 611 -9.14 12.39 14.62
N ALA A 612 -8.01 12.31 15.35
CA ALA A 612 -6.96 11.34 15.03
C ALA A 612 -7.41 9.90 15.35
N ILE A 613 -8.13 9.69 16.45
CA ILE A 613 -8.74 8.40 16.78
C ILE A 613 -9.76 8.02 15.69
N ASP A 614 -10.61 8.96 15.27
CA ASP A 614 -11.63 8.72 14.25
C ASP A 614 -11.03 8.39 12.88
N ASP A 615 -9.94 9.07 12.46
CA ASP A 615 -9.23 8.70 11.22
C ASP A 615 -8.65 7.28 11.31
N ALA A 616 -7.99 6.96 12.42
CA ALA A 616 -7.37 5.64 12.62
C ALA A 616 -8.42 4.51 12.59
N VAL A 617 -9.49 4.65 13.37
CA VAL A 617 -10.59 3.68 13.42
C VAL A 617 -11.32 3.61 12.09
N GLY A 618 -11.53 4.78 11.45
CA GLY A 618 -12.19 4.85 10.13
C GLY A 618 -11.49 4.04 9.06
N ARG A 619 -10.15 4.00 9.06
CA ARG A 619 -9.35 3.17 8.13
C ARG A 619 -9.59 1.68 8.35
N ILE A 620 -9.64 1.25 9.60
CA ILE A 620 -9.90 -0.16 9.96
C ILE A 620 -11.34 -0.56 9.61
N LEU A 621 -12.32 0.28 9.94
CA LEU A 621 -13.72 0.04 9.62
C LEU A 621 -13.94 -0.03 8.11
N ARG A 622 -13.29 0.86 7.33
CA ARG A 622 -13.32 0.82 5.88
C ARG A 622 -12.92 -0.55 5.35
N LEU A 623 -11.78 -1.09 5.79
CA LEU A 623 -11.34 -2.42 5.37
C LEU A 623 -12.37 -3.49 5.72
N LYS A 624 -12.99 -3.43 6.90
CA LYS A 624 -14.03 -4.38 7.31
C LYS A 624 -15.26 -4.32 6.39
N PHE A 625 -15.67 -3.12 5.97
CA PHE A 625 -16.76 -2.94 5.00
C PHE A 625 -16.36 -3.40 3.60
N GLU A 626 -15.15 -3.04 3.14
CA GLU A 626 -14.65 -3.44 1.82
C GLU A 626 -14.45 -4.96 1.69
N LEU A 627 -14.16 -5.66 2.79
CA LEU A 627 -14.14 -7.12 2.87
C LEU A 627 -15.55 -7.75 2.94
N GLY A 628 -16.60 -6.96 3.05
CA GLY A 628 -17.97 -7.44 3.19
C GLY A 628 -18.25 -8.18 4.50
N LEU A 629 -17.49 -7.91 5.57
CA LEU A 629 -17.62 -8.63 6.85
C LEU A 629 -18.91 -8.31 7.57
N PHE A 630 -19.54 -7.18 7.32
CA PHE A 630 -20.84 -6.82 7.88
C PHE A 630 -21.98 -7.61 7.22
N GLU A 631 -21.82 -7.95 5.93
CA GLU A 631 -22.79 -8.72 5.14
C GLU A 631 -22.56 -10.23 5.30
N ASN A 632 -21.31 -10.66 5.29
CA ASN A 632 -20.91 -12.07 5.32
C ASN A 632 -19.89 -12.33 6.44
N PRO A 633 -20.29 -12.22 7.71
CA PRO A 633 -19.36 -12.29 8.83
C PRO A 633 -18.81 -13.70 9.10
N TYR A 634 -19.46 -14.75 8.63
CA TYR A 634 -19.13 -16.14 8.95
C TYR A 634 -18.43 -16.86 7.80
N THR A 635 -17.51 -17.75 8.17
CA THR A 635 -16.84 -18.67 7.24
C THR A 635 -17.64 -19.97 7.12
N GLU A 636 -17.82 -20.45 5.90
CA GLU A 636 -18.46 -21.73 5.63
C GLU A 636 -17.61 -22.87 6.20
N VAL A 637 -18.26 -23.85 6.85
CA VAL A 637 -17.57 -25.02 7.42
C VAL A 637 -17.56 -26.13 6.38
N LEU A 638 -16.46 -26.24 5.67
CA LEU A 638 -16.26 -27.24 4.61
C LEU A 638 -15.30 -28.36 5.09
N PRO A 639 -15.41 -29.58 4.52
CA PRO A 639 -14.42 -30.64 4.75
C PRO A 639 -13.02 -30.26 4.20
N ASP A 640 -11.96 -30.74 4.86
CA ASP A 640 -10.58 -30.39 4.46
C ASP A 640 -10.23 -30.80 3.05
N ASN A 641 -10.68 -31.95 2.60
CA ASN A 641 -10.44 -32.47 1.25
C ASN A 641 -11.15 -31.68 0.12
N SER A 642 -12.07 -30.78 0.46
CA SER A 642 -12.73 -29.88 -0.49
C SER A 642 -12.14 -28.48 -0.53
N ARG A 643 -11.18 -28.16 0.33
CA ARG A 643 -10.58 -26.83 0.43
C ARG A 643 -9.07 -26.80 0.34
N PHE A 644 -8.37 -27.93 0.60
CA PHE A 644 -6.91 -28.02 0.63
C PHE A 644 -6.38 -29.03 -0.38
N LEU A 645 -5.15 -28.78 -0.86
CA LEU A 645 -4.39 -29.71 -1.70
C LEU A 645 -5.16 -30.16 -2.94
N LEU A 646 -5.96 -29.28 -3.50
CA LEU A 646 -6.75 -29.60 -4.72
C LEU A 646 -5.80 -29.87 -5.89
N PRO A 647 -6.19 -30.72 -6.87
CA PRO A 647 -5.35 -30.99 -8.03
C PRO A 647 -4.86 -29.75 -8.76
N SER A 648 -5.70 -28.73 -8.89
CA SER A 648 -5.33 -27.43 -9.43
C SER A 648 -4.25 -26.73 -8.61
N SER A 649 -4.36 -26.75 -7.27
CA SER A 649 -3.40 -26.15 -6.35
C SER A 649 -2.03 -26.85 -6.45
N LEU A 650 -2.03 -28.19 -6.53
CA LEU A 650 -0.83 -28.99 -6.68
C LEU A 650 -0.14 -28.76 -8.03
N ASN A 651 -0.92 -28.55 -9.09
CA ASN A 651 -0.38 -28.22 -10.42
C ASN A 651 0.36 -26.87 -10.41
N VAL A 652 -0.22 -25.83 -9.81
CA VAL A 652 0.46 -24.53 -9.62
C VAL A 652 1.74 -24.69 -8.79
N ALA A 653 1.69 -25.49 -7.72
CA ALA A 653 2.86 -25.75 -6.88
C ALA A 653 3.98 -26.49 -7.66
N GLU A 654 3.65 -27.47 -8.48
CA GLU A 654 4.63 -28.18 -9.30
C GLU A 654 5.27 -27.24 -10.34
N GLN A 655 4.47 -26.47 -11.06
CA GLN A 655 4.96 -25.52 -12.06
C GLN A 655 5.87 -24.46 -11.45
N LEU A 656 5.45 -23.88 -10.32
CA LEU A 656 6.24 -22.83 -9.65
C LEU A 656 7.54 -23.40 -9.08
N ALA A 657 7.52 -24.62 -8.53
CA ALA A 657 8.72 -25.29 -8.06
C ALA A 657 9.70 -25.59 -9.21
N GLN A 658 9.20 -26.05 -10.36
CA GLN A 658 10.03 -26.31 -11.56
C GLN A 658 10.66 -25.01 -12.10
N GLU A 659 9.88 -23.93 -12.21
CA GLU A 659 10.37 -22.65 -12.73
C GLU A 659 11.30 -21.91 -11.77
N SER A 660 11.24 -22.21 -10.45
CA SER A 660 12.07 -21.57 -9.42
C SER A 660 13.49 -22.14 -9.33
N MET A 661 13.69 -23.40 -9.75
CA MET A 661 14.99 -24.06 -9.62
C MET A 661 16.02 -23.51 -10.61
N VAL A 662 17.23 -23.27 -10.12
CA VAL A 662 18.30 -22.61 -10.89
C VAL A 662 19.45 -23.58 -11.15
N LEU A 663 19.68 -23.90 -12.41
CA LEU A 663 20.86 -24.66 -12.82
C LEU A 663 22.09 -23.73 -12.77
N LEU A 664 22.91 -23.87 -11.72
CA LEU A 664 24.07 -23.01 -11.50
C LEU A 664 25.28 -23.44 -12.33
N LYS A 665 25.47 -24.75 -12.50
CA LYS A 665 26.60 -25.38 -13.18
C LYS A 665 26.15 -26.65 -13.90
N ASN A 666 26.69 -26.94 -15.07
CA ASN A 666 26.46 -28.20 -15.80
C ASN A 666 27.62 -28.49 -16.78
N ASP A 667 28.78 -28.84 -16.22
CA ASP A 667 29.99 -29.15 -16.96
C ASP A 667 29.80 -30.41 -17.80
N LYS A 668 30.26 -30.38 -19.02
CA LYS A 668 30.18 -31.52 -19.96
C LYS A 668 28.76 -32.08 -20.21
N GLY A 669 27.72 -31.32 -19.83
CA GLY A 669 26.34 -31.77 -20.05
C GLY A 669 25.98 -33.00 -19.21
N VAL A 670 26.37 -33.06 -17.95
CA VAL A 670 26.07 -34.17 -17.04
C VAL A 670 24.56 -34.30 -16.80
N LEU A 671 23.85 -33.21 -16.81
CA LEU A 671 22.39 -33.13 -16.76
C LEU A 671 21.83 -32.77 -18.16
N PRO A 672 20.67 -33.31 -18.61
CA PRO A 672 19.80 -34.21 -17.86
C PRO A 672 20.34 -35.66 -17.80
N LEU A 673 19.85 -36.42 -16.82
CA LEU A 673 20.24 -37.80 -16.56
C LEU A 673 19.64 -38.75 -17.61
N LYS A 674 20.36 -39.87 -17.86
CA LYS A 674 19.87 -40.91 -18.79
C LYS A 674 19.05 -41.95 -18.02
N LYS A 675 18.02 -42.50 -18.68
CA LYS A 675 17.06 -43.43 -18.08
C LYS A 675 17.69 -44.68 -17.47
N GLU A 676 18.73 -45.22 -18.15
CA GLU A 676 19.36 -46.49 -17.81
C GLU A 676 20.42 -46.37 -16.72
N GLN A 677 20.85 -45.15 -16.37
CA GLN A 677 21.89 -44.92 -15.37
C GLN A 677 21.47 -45.44 -13.99
N LYS A 678 22.43 -46.03 -13.28
CA LYS A 678 22.32 -46.24 -11.82
C LYS A 678 22.70 -44.96 -11.12
N ILE A 679 21.78 -44.43 -10.31
CA ILE A 679 21.87 -43.12 -9.71
C ILE A 679 21.89 -43.28 -8.21
N ALA A 680 22.93 -42.75 -7.55
CA ALA A 680 23.01 -42.73 -6.09
C ALA A 680 22.57 -41.38 -5.55
N PHE A 681 21.46 -41.35 -4.84
CA PHE A 681 21.00 -40.17 -4.07
C PHE A 681 21.58 -40.25 -2.67
N ILE A 682 22.45 -39.29 -2.35
CA ILE A 682 23.22 -39.30 -1.09
C ILE A 682 23.10 -37.96 -0.39
N GLY A 683 22.85 -37.96 0.89
CA GLY A 683 22.83 -36.77 1.72
C GLY A 683 21.54 -36.57 2.52
N PRO A 684 21.56 -35.64 3.47
CA PRO A 684 20.50 -35.48 4.47
C PRO A 684 19.18 -34.99 3.86
N MET A 685 19.22 -34.32 2.69
CA MET A 685 18.01 -33.77 2.04
C MET A 685 17.28 -34.80 1.16
N ALA A 686 17.93 -35.89 0.74
CA ALA A 686 17.40 -36.85 -0.24
C ALA A 686 16.01 -37.40 0.12
N ASN A 687 15.82 -37.80 1.37
CA ASN A 687 14.53 -38.34 1.87
C ASN A 687 13.88 -37.45 2.94
N ASN A 688 14.35 -36.22 3.07
CA ASN A 688 13.76 -35.25 3.99
C ASN A 688 12.48 -34.67 3.38
N ARG A 689 11.51 -34.38 4.24
CA ARG A 689 10.24 -33.74 3.87
C ARG A 689 10.07 -32.42 4.60
N LEU A 690 10.35 -32.38 5.91
CA LEU A 690 10.14 -31.21 6.77
C LEU A 690 10.90 -29.98 6.27
N HIS A 691 12.17 -30.14 5.89
CA HIS A 691 13.01 -29.00 5.55
C HIS A 691 12.76 -28.45 4.14
N LEU A 692 12.11 -29.22 3.28
CA LEU A 692 11.66 -28.78 1.94
C LEU A 692 10.47 -27.81 2.02
N LEU A 693 9.74 -27.75 3.14
CA LEU A 693 8.64 -26.78 3.36
C LEU A 693 9.14 -25.34 3.47
N GLY A 694 10.34 -25.12 4.00
CA GLY A 694 10.83 -23.78 4.26
C GLY A 694 10.31 -23.16 5.57
N SER A 695 10.85 -21.98 5.90
CA SER A 695 10.36 -21.15 7.00
C SER A 695 9.00 -20.54 6.65
N TRP A 696 8.22 -20.13 7.66
CA TRP A 696 6.89 -19.52 7.46
C TRP A 696 5.93 -20.35 6.59
N SER A 697 5.99 -21.69 6.72
CA SER A 697 5.15 -22.62 5.97
C SER A 697 3.73 -22.80 6.56
N ALA A 698 3.18 -21.76 7.17
CA ALA A 698 1.80 -21.67 7.66
C ALA A 698 1.27 -23.01 8.26
N HIS A 699 0.23 -23.60 7.68
CA HIS A 699 -0.34 -24.90 8.04
C HIS A 699 0.19 -26.06 7.18
N GLY A 700 1.33 -25.90 6.51
CA GLY A 700 1.99 -26.98 5.76
C GLY A 700 2.38 -28.16 6.68
N ASP A 701 2.11 -29.37 6.21
CA ASP A 701 2.43 -30.62 6.93
C ASP A 701 3.46 -31.42 6.14
N GLU A 702 4.50 -31.91 6.82
CA GLU A 702 5.53 -32.73 6.17
C GLU A 702 4.98 -34.00 5.51
N LYS A 703 3.82 -34.51 5.95
CA LYS A 703 3.13 -35.66 5.36
C LYS A 703 2.68 -35.40 3.92
N ASP A 704 2.42 -34.14 3.58
CA ASP A 704 1.96 -33.77 2.24
C ASP A 704 3.15 -33.57 1.27
N VAL A 705 4.39 -33.50 1.80
CA VAL A 705 5.57 -33.25 0.98
C VAL A 705 6.01 -34.53 0.29
N ILE A 706 6.27 -34.43 -1.00
CA ILE A 706 6.91 -35.50 -1.77
C ILE A 706 8.42 -35.28 -1.68
N SER A 707 9.14 -36.22 -0.98
CA SER A 707 10.60 -36.14 -0.87
C SER A 707 11.26 -36.27 -2.24
N ILE A 708 12.52 -35.81 -2.36
CA ILE A 708 13.30 -35.94 -3.62
C ILE A 708 13.33 -37.40 -4.03
N LEU A 709 13.65 -38.31 -3.11
CA LEU A 709 13.74 -39.74 -3.38
C LEU A 709 12.40 -40.35 -3.83
N ASP A 710 11.28 -39.94 -3.23
CA ASP A 710 9.95 -40.42 -3.63
C ASP A 710 9.56 -39.92 -5.01
N GLY A 711 9.87 -38.67 -5.33
CA GLY A 711 9.61 -38.08 -6.64
C GLY A 711 10.38 -38.78 -7.76
N VAL A 712 11.68 -38.99 -7.53
CA VAL A 712 12.54 -39.66 -8.52
C VAL A 712 12.14 -41.11 -8.76
N LYS A 713 11.75 -41.85 -7.73
CA LYS A 713 11.24 -43.21 -7.86
C LYS A 713 9.95 -43.31 -8.67
N LYS A 714 9.15 -42.27 -8.71
CA LYS A 714 7.88 -42.18 -9.45
C LYS A 714 8.05 -41.64 -10.87
N GLU A 715 9.19 -41.00 -11.18
CA GLU A 715 9.45 -40.37 -12.45
C GLU A 715 9.65 -41.42 -13.56
N LYS A 716 8.87 -41.31 -14.64
CA LYS A 716 8.91 -42.24 -15.77
C LYS A 716 10.22 -42.21 -16.54
N GLY A 717 10.99 -41.16 -16.42
CA GLY A 717 12.32 -40.98 -16.99
C GLY A 717 13.40 -41.84 -16.33
N PHE A 718 13.09 -42.54 -15.21
CA PHE A 718 14.05 -43.37 -14.49
C PHE A 718 13.53 -44.81 -14.28
N LEU A 719 14.48 -45.75 -14.04
CA LEU A 719 14.16 -47.09 -13.60
C LEU A 719 14.29 -47.18 -12.08
N ALA A 720 13.21 -47.37 -11.36
CA ALA A 720 13.21 -47.39 -9.89
C ALA A 720 14.24 -48.33 -9.26
N LYS A 721 14.52 -49.49 -9.93
CA LYS A 721 15.57 -50.46 -9.51
C LYS A 721 16.99 -49.91 -9.58
N ASN A 722 17.21 -48.86 -10.39
CA ASN A 722 18.50 -48.18 -10.56
C ASN A 722 18.71 -47.01 -9.59
N ILE A 723 17.73 -46.70 -8.76
CA ILE A 723 17.82 -45.63 -7.75
C ILE A 723 18.38 -46.21 -6.46
N LEU A 724 19.58 -45.80 -6.11
CA LEU A 724 20.26 -46.12 -4.88
C LEU A 724 20.18 -44.98 -3.89
N PHE A 725 20.25 -45.25 -2.58
CA PHE A 725 20.14 -44.25 -1.53
C PHE A 725 21.07 -44.55 -0.37
N ALA A 726 21.68 -43.50 0.18
CA ALA A 726 22.36 -43.49 1.48
C ALA A 726 22.19 -42.10 2.14
N GLY A 727 21.99 -42.09 3.46
CA GLY A 727 21.87 -40.83 4.24
C GLY A 727 23.18 -40.02 4.29
N GLY A 728 24.32 -40.71 4.35
CA GLY A 728 25.66 -40.12 4.38
C GLY A 728 25.96 -39.40 5.69
N CYS A 729 25.33 -38.28 5.97
CA CYS A 729 25.51 -37.51 7.22
C CYS A 729 24.21 -36.85 7.68
N GLY A 730 24.24 -36.21 8.85
CA GLY A 730 23.21 -35.26 9.27
C GLY A 730 23.34 -33.88 8.59
N PHE A 731 22.45 -32.98 8.93
CA PHE A 731 22.55 -31.57 8.42
C PHE A 731 23.74 -30.85 9.07
N ASP A 732 24.03 -31.09 10.33
CA ASP A 732 25.10 -30.50 11.15
C ASP A 732 25.69 -31.56 12.07
N GLY A 733 26.64 -31.14 12.92
CA GLY A 733 27.40 -32.05 13.79
C GLY A 733 28.68 -32.56 13.11
N ASN A 734 29.29 -33.61 13.70
CA ASN A 734 30.55 -34.19 13.23
C ASN A 734 30.47 -35.72 13.05
N GLU A 735 29.24 -36.25 12.97
CA GLU A 735 29.00 -37.72 12.88
C GLU A 735 29.24 -38.23 11.45
N GLN A 736 30.33 -38.98 11.26
CA GLN A 736 30.75 -39.55 9.96
C GLN A 736 30.40 -41.03 9.79
N SER A 737 29.65 -41.65 10.71
CA SER A 737 29.32 -43.07 10.66
C SER A 737 28.64 -43.52 9.38
N GLY A 738 27.90 -42.63 8.72
CA GLY A 738 27.23 -42.89 7.43
C GLY A 738 28.13 -42.79 6.20
N PHE A 739 29.37 -42.28 6.30
CA PHE A 739 30.25 -42.05 5.16
C PHE A 739 30.65 -43.35 4.43
N ALA A 740 30.98 -44.40 5.16
CA ALA A 740 31.36 -45.68 4.57
C ALA A 740 30.23 -46.27 3.70
N GLU A 741 28.99 -46.20 4.17
CA GLU A 741 27.83 -46.63 3.39
C GLU A 741 27.60 -45.72 2.18
N ALA A 742 27.72 -44.42 2.33
CA ALA A 742 27.57 -43.45 1.26
C ALA A 742 28.58 -43.70 0.12
N ILE A 743 29.86 -43.95 0.46
CA ILE A 743 30.91 -44.30 -0.50
C ILE A 743 30.59 -45.62 -1.20
N ARG A 744 30.22 -46.68 -0.47
CA ARG A 744 29.84 -47.97 -1.03
C ARG A 744 28.69 -47.88 -1.99
N VAL A 745 27.68 -47.05 -1.70
CA VAL A 745 26.53 -46.83 -2.58
C VAL A 745 26.95 -46.01 -3.80
N ALA A 746 27.80 -45.00 -3.65
CA ALA A 746 28.34 -44.18 -4.72
C ALA A 746 29.18 -45.03 -5.73
N GLU A 747 30.01 -45.97 -5.27
CA GLU A 747 30.81 -46.85 -6.11
C GLU A 747 29.97 -47.74 -7.01
N GLN A 748 28.77 -48.17 -6.57
CA GLN A 748 27.84 -48.96 -7.32
C GLN A 748 27.06 -48.21 -8.39
N ALA A 749 27.10 -46.86 -8.38
CA ALA A 749 26.37 -46.00 -9.28
C ALA A 749 27.22 -45.55 -10.46
N ASP A 750 26.53 -45.09 -11.50
CA ASP A 750 27.14 -44.43 -12.68
C ASP A 750 27.30 -42.90 -12.39
N ILE A 751 26.44 -42.36 -11.55
CA ILE A 751 26.40 -40.94 -11.19
C ILE A 751 25.90 -40.75 -9.75
N ILE A 752 26.43 -39.76 -9.06
CA ILE A 752 26.07 -39.37 -7.69
C ILE A 752 25.25 -38.08 -7.73
N ILE A 753 24.14 -38.05 -7.02
CA ILE A 753 23.34 -36.88 -6.72
C ILE A 753 23.47 -36.60 -5.22
N ALA A 754 24.32 -35.64 -4.85
CA ALA A 754 24.50 -35.22 -3.47
C ALA A 754 23.38 -34.24 -3.08
N CYS A 755 22.49 -34.65 -2.21
CA CYS A 755 21.34 -33.87 -1.73
C CYS A 755 21.69 -33.16 -0.42
N LEU A 756 22.16 -31.94 -0.53
CA LEU A 756 22.70 -31.13 0.58
C LEU A 756 21.80 -29.92 0.85
N GLY A 757 22.02 -29.23 1.98
CA GLY A 757 21.31 -27.99 2.23
C GLY A 757 21.14 -27.61 3.69
N GLU A 758 20.23 -26.69 3.90
CA GLU A 758 19.89 -26.09 5.20
C GLU A 758 18.61 -26.68 5.82
N LYS A 759 18.56 -26.67 7.17
CA LYS A 759 17.29 -26.89 7.88
C LYS A 759 16.34 -25.72 7.65
N LYS A 760 15.03 -25.94 7.59
CA LYS A 760 14.03 -24.86 7.47
C LYS A 760 14.11 -23.78 8.55
N THR A 761 14.67 -24.12 9.71
CA THR A 761 14.85 -23.22 10.85
C THR A 761 16.12 -22.36 10.77
N TRP A 762 16.93 -22.53 9.72
CA TRP A 762 18.16 -21.76 9.53
C TRP A 762 17.94 -20.52 8.67
N SER A 763 16.75 -20.35 8.13
CA SER A 763 16.27 -19.15 7.47
C SER A 763 14.91 -18.71 8.03
N GLY A 764 14.46 -17.51 7.70
CA GLY A 764 13.32 -16.85 8.30
C GLY A 764 13.70 -15.94 9.47
N GLU A 765 12.71 -15.56 10.26
CA GLU A 765 12.86 -14.63 11.38
C GLU A 765 13.76 -15.22 12.49
N ASN A 766 14.62 -14.38 13.06
CA ASN A 766 15.58 -14.72 14.11
C ASN A 766 16.53 -15.87 13.72
N ALA A 767 16.82 -16.01 12.42
CA ALA A 767 17.68 -17.07 11.87
C ALA A 767 18.91 -16.51 11.13
N SER A 768 19.52 -15.46 11.68
CA SER A 768 20.75 -14.86 11.15
C SER A 768 21.95 -15.79 11.30
N ARG A 769 22.83 -15.83 10.31
CA ARG A 769 24.05 -16.65 10.31
C ARG A 769 25.26 -15.78 9.97
N SER A 770 26.29 -15.83 10.80
CA SER A 770 27.56 -15.10 10.57
C SER A 770 28.38 -15.70 9.42
N VAL A 771 28.25 -17.00 9.18
CA VAL A 771 28.85 -17.75 8.07
C VAL A 771 27.74 -18.47 7.31
N ILE A 772 27.68 -18.27 6.01
CA ILE A 772 26.63 -18.83 5.15
C ILE A 772 27.13 -19.97 4.26
N ALA A 773 28.21 -20.67 4.67
CA ALA A 773 28.61 -21.92 4.07
C ALA A 773 27.75 -23.10 4.61
N LEU A 774 27.73 -24.20 3.88
CA LEU A 774 27.21 -25.45 4.42
C LEU A 774 28.02 -25.90 5.63
N PRO A 775 27.37 -26.60 6.59
CA PRO A 775 28.11 -27.23 7.70
C PRO A 775 29.21 -28.15 7.20
N ARG A 776 30.35 -28.14 7.89
CA ARG A 776 31.58 -28.87 7.48
C ARG A 776 31.35 -30.34 7.17
N ILE A 777 30.44 -30.99 7.92
CA ILE A 777 30.13 -32.44 7.72
C ILE A 777 29.55 -32.72 6.33
N GLN A 778 28.76 -31.78 5.77
CA GLN A 778 28.22 -31.92 4.42
C GLN A 778 29.30 -31.67 3.34
N GLU A 779 30.19 -30.71 3.56
CA GLU A 779 31.36 -30.47 2.71
C GLU A 779 32.29 -31.69 2.68
N GLU A 780 32.58 -32.28 3.84
CA GLU A 780 33.44 -33.50 4.00
C GLU A 780 32.79 -34.70 3.30
N LEU A 781 31.46 -34.85 3.40
CA LEU A 781 30.76 -35.90 2.65
C LEU A 781 31.03 -35.74 1.16
N LEU A 782 30.87 -34.52 0.64
CA LEU A 782 31.05 -34.21 -0.79
C LEU A 782 32.51 -34.46 -1.22
N GLU A 783 33.50 -34.05 -0.44
CA GLU A 783 34.92 -34.30 -0.67
C GLU A 783 35.23 -35.82 -0.77
N ASN A 784 34.60 -36.64 0.07
CA ASN A 784 34.76 -38.08 0.04
C ASN A 784 34.06 -38.74 -1.15
N LEU A 785 32.86 -38.25 -1.51
CA LEU A 785 32.14 -38.70 -2.69
C LEU A 785 32.93 -38.38 -3.98
N LYS A 786 33.57 -37.24 -4.09
CA LYS A 786 34.42 -36.87 -5.23
C LYS A 786 35.58 -37.81 -5.47
N LYS A 787 36.16 -38.43 -4.40
CA LYS A 787 37.26 -39.39 -4.48
C LYS A 787 36.87 -40.70 -5.20
N THR A 788 35.58 -41.00 -5.34
CA THR A 788 35.10 -42.17 -6.08
C THR A 788 35.31 -42.02 -7.59
N GLY A 789 35.63 -40.82 -8.08
CA GLY A 789 35.82 -40.50 -9.51
C GLY A 789 34.55 -40.52 -10.34
N LYS A 790 33.37 -40.70 -9.73
CA LYS A 790 32.09 -40.68 -10.42
C LYS A 790 31.64 -39.22 -10.71
N PRO A 791 30.88 -38.98 -11.81
CA PRO A 791 30.22 -37.68 -12.01
C PRO A 791 29.37 -37.29 -10.78
N LEU A 792 29.51 -36.06 -10.32
CA LEU A 792 28.94 -35.60 -9.07
C LEU A 792 28.06 -34.37 -9.28
N VAL A 793 26.76 -34.54 -9.08
CA VAL A 793 25.75 -33.47 -9.12
C VAL A 793 25.37 -33.07 -7.68
N VAL A 794 25.32 -31.78 -7.41
CA VAL A 794 24.84 -31.25 -6.13
C VAL A 794 23.44 -30.68 -6.31
N LEU A 795 22.49 -31.24 -5.59
CA LEU A 795 21.19 -30.59 -5.33
C LEU A 795 21.32 -29.82 -4.03
N LEU A 796 21.19 -28.49 -4.13
CA LEU A 796 21.36 -27.59 -3.02
C LEU A 796 19.99 -27.03 -2.63
N SER A 797 19.56 -27.31 -1.38
CA SER A 797 18.34 -26.74 -0.81
C SER A 797 18.69 -25.69 0.21
N SER A 798 18.37 -24.44 -0.05
CA SER A 798 18.72 -23.32 0.84
C SER A 798 17.64 -22.25 0.93
N GLY A 799 17.67 -21.48 2.04
CA GLY A 799 16.82 -20.31 2.23
C GLY A 799 17.54 -18.99 1.98
N ARG A 800 18.75 -19.03 1.42
CA ARG A 800 19.64 -17.87 1.21
C ARG A 800 20.70 -18.13 0.14
N PRO A 801 21.38 -17.10 -0.41
CA PRO A 801 22.58 -17.32 -1.21
C PRO A 801 23.70 -17.82 -0.31
N LEU A 802 24.25 -19.01 -0.63
CA LEU A 802 25.30 -19.64 0.17
C LEU A 802 26.70 -19.31 -0.34
N ASP A 803 27.69 -19.38 0.56
CA ASP A 803 29.13 -19.47 0.25
C ASP A 803 29.41 -20.90 -0.22
N LEU A 804 29.60 -21.06 -1.51
CA LEU A 804 29.81 -22.37 -2.17
C LEU A 804 31.27 -22.58 -2.57
N SER A 805 32.19 -21.74 -2.15
CA SER A 805 33.59 -21.75 -2.58
C SER A 805 34.31 -23.07 -2.40
N ARG A 806 33.89 -23.89 -1.41
CA ARG A 806 34.47 -25.21 -1.16
C ARG A 806 33.82 -26.34 -1.94
N ILE A 807 32.53 -26.21 -2.29
CA ILE A 807 31.79 -27.31 -2.91
C ILE A 807 31.65 -27.14 -4.42
N GLU A 808 31.61 -25.91 -4.92
CA GLU A 808 31.48 -25.63 -6.36
C GLU A 808 32.58 -26.31 -7.21
N PRO A 809 33.88 -26.28 -6.82
CA PRO A 809 34.93 -26.94 -7.58
C PRO A 809 34.82 -28.47 -7.62
N LEU A 810 34.12 -29.08 -6.67
CA LEU A 810 33.93 -30.52 -6.56
C LEU A 810 32.80 -31.04 -7.48
N ALA A 811 31.79 -30.19 -7.74
CA ALA A 811 30.60 -30.55 -8.47
C ALA A 811 30.81 -30.47 -10.00
N ASP A 812 30.31 -31.46 -10.73
CA ASP A 812 30.26 -31.45 -12.21
C ASP A 812 28.95 -30.77 -12.69
N ALA A 813 27.88 -30.79 -11.85
CA ALA A 813 26.70 -29.96 -12.02
C ALA A 813 26.13 -29.55 -10.66
N MET A 814 25.46 -28.40 -10.60
CA MET A 814 24.80 -27.86 -9.40
C MET A 814 23.43 -27.31 -9.74
N LEU A 815 22.43 -27.71 -8.97
CA LEU A 815 21.05 -27.21 -9.06
C LEU A 815 20.64 -26.65 -7.72
N GLU A 816 20.42 -25.34 -7.64
CA GLU A 816 19.77 -24.70 -6.50
C GLU A 816 18.27 -24.95 -6.59
N ILE A 817 17.72 -25.64 -5.62
CA ILE A 817 16.30 -25.96 -5.54
C ILE A 817 15.54 -25.10 -4.53
N TRP A 818 16.22 -24.24 -3.80
CA TRP A 818 15.69 -23.46 -2.68
C TRP A 818 15.03 -24.36 -1.63
N GLN A 819 13.92 -23.90 -1.04
CA GLN A 819 12.99 -24.74 -0.26
C GLN A 819 11.69 -24.81 -1.07
N PRO A 820 11.47 -25.86 -1.87
CA PRO A 820 10.52 -25.81 -2.99
C PRO A 820 9.09 -26.19 -2.62
N GLY A 821 8.80 -26.44 -1.35
CA GLY A 821 7.45 -26.76 -0.89
C GLY A 821 7.04 -28.21 -1.10
N ILE A 822 5.73 -28.45 -1.18
CA ILE A 822 5.16 -29.82 -1.12
C ILE A 822 5.43 -30.67 -2.35
N THR A 823 5.64 -30.07 -3.51
CA THR A 823 5.87 -30.77 -4.79
C THR A 823 7.36 -30.95 -5.12
N ALA A 824 8.25 -30.68 -4.17
CA ALA A 824 9.71 -30.70 -4.32
C ALA A 824 10.24 -31.90 -5.11
N GLY A 825 9.86 -33.11 -4.71
CA GLY A 825 10.36 -34.35 -5.35
C GLY A 825 9.93 -34.50 -6.80
N ILE A 826 8.70 -34.09 -7.14
CA ILE A 826 8.20 -34.16 -8.53
C ILE A 826 8.93 -33.15 -9.41
N ALA A 827 9.11 -31.93 -8.91
CA ALA A 827 9.79 -30.86 -9.63
C ALA A 827 11.26 -31.19 -9.89
N VAL A 828 12.00 -31.63 -8.86
CA VAL A 828 13.40 -32.09 -8.99
C VAL A 828 13.51 -33.24 -9.98
N ALA A 829 12.64 -34.25 -9.88
CA ALA A 829 12.66 -35.41 -10.78
C ALA A 829 12.41 -35.02 -12.24
N GLY A 830 11.49 -34.07 -12.48
CA GLY A 830 11.22 -33.53 -13.82
C GLY A 830 12.40 -32.81 -14.43
N ILE A 831 13.17 -32.06 -13.64
CA ILE A 831 14.41 -31.41 -14.09
C ILE A 831 15.49 -32.48 -14.37
N LEU A 832 15.77 -33.34 -13.41
CA LEU A 832 16.83 -34.36 -13.54
C LEU A 832 16.60 -35.29 -14.74
N SER A 833 15.35 -35.62 -15.04
CA SER A 833 15.02 -36.48 -16.21
C SER A 833 15.01 -35.75 -17.55
N GLY A 834 15.06 -34.41 -17.56
CA GLY A 834 14.91 -33.59 -18.76
C GLY A 834 13.46 -33.44 -19.23
N ARG A 835 12.47 -33.91 -18.46
CA ARG A 835 11.03 -33.66 -18.72
C ARG A 835 10.73 -32.15 -18.63
N TYR A 836 11.44 -31.45 -17.78
CA TYR A 836 11.41 -30.01 -17.68
C TYR A 836 12.82 -29.44 -17.87
N ASN A 837 12.97 -28.44 -18.72
CA ASN A 837 14.23 -27.74 -18.96
C ASN A 837 14.37 -26.58 -17.94
N PRO A 838 15.43 -26.52 -17.12
CA PRO A 838 15.64 -25.43 -16.15
C PRO A 838 15.51 -24.05 -16.80
N SER A 839 14.77 -23.17 -16.14
CA SER A 839 14.55 -21.81 -16.63
C SER A 839 14.67 -20.72 -15.55
N GLY A 840 14.90 -21.14 -14.30
CA GLY A 840 15.09 -20.23 -13.19
C GLY A 840 16.40 -19.43 -13.32
N LYS A 841 16.40 -18.21 -12.81
CA LYS A 841 17.59 -17.35 -12.71
C LYS A 841 17.67 -16.74 -11.32
N LEU A 842 18.89 -16.51 -10.81
CA LEU A 842 19.11 -15.98 -9.46
C LEU A 842 18.52 -14.58 -9.28
N PRO A 843 17.63 -14.36 -8.30
CA PRO A 843 17.12 -13.04 -7.94
C PRO A 843 18.02 -12.32 -6.93
N ILE A 844 19.12 -12.97 -6.55
CA ILE A 844 20.11 -12.49 -5.58
C ILE A 844 21.49 -13.01 -5.94
N THR A 845 22.50 -12.18 -5.74
CA THR A 845 23.91 -12.51 -5.99
C THR A 845 24.42 -13.55 -4.98
N PHE A 846 25.06 -14.62 -5.44
CA PHE A 846 25.80 -15.57 -4.60
C PHE A 846 27.23 -15.07 -4.42
N PRO A 847 27.68 -14.80 -3.19
CA PRO A 847 29.05 -14.35 -2.96
C PRO A 847 30.06 -15.46 -3.29
N TYR A 848 31.30 -15.09 -3.60
CA TYR A 848 32.39 -16.06 -3.65
C TYR A 848 32.72 -16.57 -2.25
N THR A 849 32.74 -15.69 -1.26
CA THR A 849 32.82 -16.05 0.17
C THR A 849 31.94 -15.13 1.01
N THR A 850 31.59 -15.58 2.21
CA THR A 850 30.84 -14.78 3.21
C THR A 850 31.46 -13.40 3.46
N GLY A 851 32.79 -13.28 3.37
CA GLY A 851 33.51 -12.00 3.60
C GLY A 851 33.28 -10.91 2.55
N GLN A 852 32.67 -11.23 1.40
CA GLN A 852 32.33 -10.23 0.38
C GLN A 852 31.06 -9.47 0.67
N ILE A 853 30.22 -9.95 1.57
CA ILE A 853 28.88 -9.40 1.85
C ILE A 853 29.01 -8.01 2.53
N PRO A 854 28.26 -6.99 2.07
CA PRO A 854 27.22 -7.03 1.03
C PRO A 854 27.79 -6.97 -0.40
N ILE A 855 27.31 -7.85 -1.28
CA ILE A 855 27.64 -7.84 -2.70
C ILE A 855 26.33 -7.98 -3.49
N TYR A 856 26.13 -7.06 -4.46
CA TYR A 856 24.94 -6.99 -5.29
C TYR A 856 25.23 -6.31 -6.63
N TYR A 857 24.44 -6.59 -7.67
CA TYR A 857 24.74 -6.21 -9.04
C TYR A 857 24.68 -4.70 -9.30
N ASN A 858 23.81 -3.96 -8.62
CA ASN A 858 23.53 -2.52 -8.85
C ASN A 858 24.28 -1.60 -7.90
N HIS A 859 25.53 -1.94 -7.59
CA HIS A 859 26.39 -1.10 -6.76
C HIS A 859 26.77 0.21 -7.47
N ARG A 860 27.15 1.24 -6.71
CA ARG A 860 27.72 2.48 -7.26
C ARG A 860 29.17 2.28 -7.64
N LYS A 861 29.64 3.08 -8.60
CA LYS A 861 31.03 3.03 -9.06
C LYS A 861 32.01 3.43 -7.95
N SER A 862 33.09 2.68 -7.82
CA SER A 862 34.23 3.05 -6.98
C SER A 862 35.00 4.25 -7.57
N GLY A 863 35.56 5.08 -6.70
CA GLY A 863 36.42 6.19 -7.10
C GLY A 863 37.74 5.77 -7.80
N ARG A 864 38.17 4.53 -7.59
CA ARG A 864 39.37 3.93 -8.23
C ARG A 864 39.05 2.51 -8.69
N THR A 865 38.55 2.36 -9.91
CA THR A 865 38.08 1.10 -10.49
C THR A 865 39.14 0.00 -10.59
N HIS A 866 40.42 0.34 -10.61
CA HIS A 866 41.54 -0.62 -10.69
C HIS A 866 42.19 -0.91 -9.32
N GLN A 867 41.71 -0.27 -8.26
CA GLN A 867 42.18 -0.43 -6.87
C GLN A 867 40.99 -0.69 -5.95
N GLY A 868 41.25 -1.05 -4.69
CA GLY A 868 40.18 -1.34 -3.72
C GLY A 868 39.61 -2.76 -3.86
N LYS A 869 40.38 -3.68 -4.43
CA LYS A 869 40.06 -5.10 -4.50
C LYS A 869 40.55 -5.82 -3.25
N TYR A 870 39.93 -6.96 -2.95
CA TYR A 870 40.47 -7.85 -1.92
C TYR A 870 41.87 -8.36 -2.31
N GLN A 871 42.75 -8.51 -1.31
CA GLN A 871 44.13 -8.98 -1.53
C GLN A 871 44.22 -10.48 -1.79
N ASN A 872 43.27 -11.25 -1.25
CA ASN A 872 43.33 -12.70 -1.16
C ASN A 872 42.24 -13.44 -1.98
N ILE A 873 41.26 -12.71 -2.50
CA ILE A 873 40.17 -13.29 -3.31
C ILE A 873 39.76 -12.36 -4.44
N THR A 874 39.00 -12.87 -5.37
CA THR A 874 38.33 -12.05 -6.41
C THR A 874 37.34 -11.06 -5.80
N SER A 875 37.11 -9.94 -6.47
CA SER A 875 36.01 -9.02 -6.16
C SER A 875 34.67 -9.40 -6.83
N GLU A 876 34.74 -10.35 -7.76
CA GLU A 876 33.57 -10.84 -8.46
C GLU A 876 32.81 -11.87 -7.59
N PRO A 877 31.47 -11.91 -7.67
CA PRO A 877 30.70 -12.96 -7.01
C PRO A 877 30.94 -14.32 -7.66
N LEU A 878 30.57 -15.39 -6.95
CA LEU A 878 30.58 -16.74 -7.54
C LEU A 878 29.53 -16.86 -8.66
N TYR A 879 28.28 -16.42 -8.37
CA TYR A 879 27.21 -16.33 -9.36
C TYR A 879 26.50 -14.98 -9.23
N SER A 880 26.43 -14.26 -10.35
CA SER A 880 25.81 -12.95 -10.42
C SER A 880 24.28 -13.03 -10.42
N PHE A 881 23.63 -11.96 -10.00
CA PHE A 881 22.20 -11.72 -10.23
C PHE A 881 21.82 -11.99 -11.69
N GLY A 882 20.73 -12.74 -11.91
CA GLY A 882 20.27 -13.15 -13.24
C GLY A 882 21.01 -14.37 -13.83
N HIS A 883 21.95 -15.00 -13.07
CA HIS A 883 22.59 -16.24 -13.50
C HIS A 883 21.62 -17.41 -13.44
N GLY A 884 21.70 -18.29 -14.43
CA GLY A 884 20.96 -19.53 -14.54
C GLY A 884 21.12 -20.13 -15.92
N LEU A 885 21.47 -21.41 -15.95
CA LEU A 885 21.71 -22.20 -17.17
C LEU A 885 20.43 -22.92 -17.61
N SER A 886 20.47 -23.40 -18.86
CA SER A 886 19.42 -24.21 -19.47
C SER A 886 20.05 -25.44 -20.14
N TYR A 887 19.28 -26.49 -20.40
CA TYR A 887 19.71 -27.64 -21.21
C TYR A 887 19.81 -27.29 -22.71
N THR A 888 19.20 -26.14 -23.10
CA THR A 888 19.33 -25.62 -24.45
C THR A 888 20.26 -24.40 -24.49
N LYS A 889 20.59 -23.94 -25.69
CA LYS A 889 21.42 -22.75 -25.90
C LYS A 889 20.62 -21.68 -26.62
N PHE A 890 20.68 -20.47 -26.12
CA PHE A 890 20.08 -19.30 -26.74
C PHE A 890 21.15 -18.42 -27.39
N GLU A 891 20.90 -17.97 -28.61
CA GLU A 891 21.68 -16.96 -29.30
C GLU A 891 20.91 -15.66 -29.39
N TYR A 892 21.61 -14.56 -29.11
CA TYR A 892 21.03 -13.23 -29.03
C TYR A 892 21.43 -12.41 -30.26
N GLY A 893 20.46 -11.94 -31.02
CA GLY A 893 20.62 -11.02 -32.11
C GLY A 893 21.14 -9.65 -31.64
N THR A 894 21.16 -8.67 -32.52
CA THR A 894 21.60 -7.32 -32.19
C THR A 894 20.51 -6.56 -31.46
N LEU A 895 20.86 -5.93 -30.34
CA LEU A 895 19.99 -4.99 -29.61
C LEU A 895 19.74 -3.75 -30.47
N LYS A 896 18.49 -3.47 -30.78
CA LYS A 896 18.05 -2.32 -31.59
C LYS A 896 17.22 -1.36 -30.74
N LEU A 897 17.38 -0.08 -30.99
CA LEU A 897 16.57 0.98 -30.41
C LEU A 897 15.82 1.72 -31.53
N SER A 898 14.61 2.16 -31.26
CA SER A 898 13.78 2.94 -32.20
C SER A 898 14.39 4.31 -32.50
N SER A 899 15.22 4.87 -31.60
CA SER A 899 15.97 6.11 -31.78
C SER A 899 17.22 6.11 -30.91
N SER A 900 18.26 6.80 -31.37
CA SER A 900 19.48 7.08 -30.59
C SER A 900 19.47 8.45 -29.94
N LYS A 901 18.53 9.34 -30.34
CA LYS A 901 18.28 10.67 -29.74
C LYS A 901 16.80 10.81 -29.44
N ILE A 902 16.48 11.25 -28.24
CA ILE A 902 15.11 11.34 -27.76
C ILE A 902 14.89 12.68 -27.03
N ARG A 903 13.66 13.13 -27.00
CA ARG A 903 13.18 14.30 -26.25
C ARG A 903 12.16 13.87 -25.21
N ARG A 904 11.93 14.72 -24.21
CA ARG A 904 10.84 14.51 -23.25
C ARG A 904 9.52 14.36 -23.96
N GLY A 905 8.79 13.29 -23.64
CA GLY A 905 7.51 12.95 -24.28
C GLY A 905 7.64 12.01 -25.50
N ASP A 906 8.84 11.76 -26.02
CA ASP A 906 9.02 10.75 -27.07
C ASP A 906 8.79 9.33 -26.52
N THR A 907 8.47 8.41 -27.44
CA THR A 907 8.42 6.98 -27.16
C THR A 907 9.73 6.32 -27.58
N LEU A 908 10.27 5.51 -26.70
CA LEU A 908 11.48 4.73 -26.98
C LEU A 908 11.19 3.25 -26.82
N ARG A 909 11.50 2.46 -27.84
CA ARG A 909 11.41 1.01 -27.81
C ARG A 909 12.76 0.38 -28.04
N ALA A 910 13.09 -0.62 -27.23
CA ALA A 910 14.21 -1.51 -27.41
C ALA A 910 13.70 -2.89 -27.82
N GLU A 911 14.40 -3.55 -28.73
CA GLU A 911 14.06 -4.91 -29.18
C GLU A 911 15.30 -5.75 -29.45
N ILE A 912 15.18 -7.05 -29.22
CA ILE A 912 16.21 -8.04 -29.55
C ILE A 912 15.55 -9.37 -29.90
N GLU A 913 16.05 -10.02 -30.94
CA GLU A 913 15.66 -11.39 -31.28
C GLU A 913 16.49 -12.37 -30.45
N VAL A 914 15.85 -13.40 -29.91
CA VAL A 914 16.52 -14.51 -29.23
C VAL A 914 16.12 -15.81 -29.92
N LYS A 915 17.11 -16.58 -30.35
CA LYS A 915 16.93 -17.87 -31.03
C LYS A 915 17.36 -19.02 -30.14
N ASN A 916 16.56 -20.03 -30.02
CA ASN A 916 16.92 -21.30 -29.43
C ASN A 916 17.67 -22.17 -30.49
N VAL A 917 18.98 -22.33 -30.34
CA VAL A 917 19.83 -23.09 -31.22
C VAL A 917 20.18 -24.49 -30.72
N GLY A 918 19.62 -24.85 -29.54
CA GLY A 918 19.82 -26.20 -29.00
C GLY A 918 18.68 -27.14 -29.31
N ASN A 919 18.66 -28.31 -28.65
CA ASN A 919 17.75 -29.44 -28.96
C ASN A 919 16.55 -29.58 -28.01
N TYR A 920 16.44 -28.70 -26.99
CA TYR A 920 15.34 -28.71 -26.04
C TYR A 920 14.53 -27.44 -26.18
N ASP A 921 13.22 -27.56 -26.06
CA ASP A 921 12.38 -26.37 -25.82
C ASP A 921 12.81 -25.73 -24.54
N GLY A 922 12.79 -24.40 -24.47
CA GLY A 922 13.26 -23.69 -23.28
C GLY A 922 12.57 -22.37 -23.07
N LYS A 923 12.54 -21.93 -21.82
CA LYS A 923 12.08 -20.58 -21.44
C LYS A 923 13.30 -19.71 -21.17
N GLU A 924 13.39 -18.57 -21.86
CA GLU A 924 14.44 -17.57 -21.60
C GLU A 924 13.84 -16.35 -20.92
N THR A 925 14.54 -15.88 -19.87
CA THR A 925 14.24 -14.61 -19.20
C THR A 925 15.25 -13.57 -19.63
N LEU A 926 14.77 -12.50 -20.24
CA LEU A 926 15.60 -11.39 -20.67
C LEU A 926 15.49 -10.21 -19.68
N LEU A 927 16.64 -9.77 -19.18
CA LEU A 927 16.74 -8.70 -18.21
C LEU A 927 17.20 -7.41 -18.91
N TRP A 928 16.38 -6.34 -18.80
CA TRP A 928 16.64 -5.05 -19.42
C TRP A 928 17.15 -4.07 -18.40
N PHE A 929 18.40 -3.65 -18.56
CA PHE A 929 19.05 -2.72 -17.67
C PHE A 929 19.20 -1.34 -18.33
N VAL A 930 19.17 -0.31 -17.49
CA VAL A 930 19.53 1.05 -17.84
C VAL A 930 20.75 1.47 -17.02
N ALA A 931 21.70 2.14 -17.65
CA ALA A 931 22.80 2.77 -16.98
C ALA A 931 22.81 4.27 -17.30
N ASP A 932 22.90 5.07 -16.25
CA ASP A 932 23.11 6.52 -16.30
C ASP A 932 24.55 6.81 -15.86
N PRO A 933 25.46 7.12 -16.81
CA PRO A 933 26.88 7.29 -16.49
C PRO A 933 27.21 8.61 -15.79
N PHE A 934 26.40 9.66 -16.00
CA PHE A 934 26.61 11.02 -15.49
C PHE A 934 25.28 11.66 -15.10
N SER A 935 25.13 11.93 -13.83
CA SER A 935 23.92 12.47 -13.22
C SER A 935 24.29 13.42 -12.09
N SER A 936 23.37 14.24 -11.63
CA SER A 936 23.58 15.16 -10.49
C SER A 936 23.96 14.44 -9.18
N ILE A 937 23.69 13.12 -9.12
CA ILE A 937 24.13 12.20 -8.04
C ILE A 937 24.76 10.95 -8.65
N THR A 938 25.63 10.26 -7.91
CA THR A 938 26.19 8.99 -8.40
C THR A 938 25.11 7.92 -8.50
N ARG A 939 24.93 7.37 -9.71
CA ARG A 939 23.95 6.31 -9.98
C ARG A 939 24.61 4.92 -9.94
N PRO A 940 23.82 3.86 -9.73
CA PRO A 940 24.28 2.48 -9.88
C PRO A 940 24.94 2.23 -11.25
N VAL A 941 25.85 1.25 -11.33
CA VAL A 941 26.50 0.86 -12.59
C VAL A 941 25.50 0.44 -13.66
N LYS A 942 24.38 -0.14 -13.25
CA LYS A 942 23.19 -0.45 -14.04
C LYS A 942 22.02 -0.73 -13.10
N GLU A 943 20.80 -0.53 -13.57
CA GLU A 943 19.57 -0.79 -12.84
C GLU A 943 18.63 -1.60 -13.71
N LEU A 944 18.04 -2.66 -13.18
CA LEU A 944 17.00 -3.42 -13.87
C LEU A 944 15.74 -2.54 -13.95
N LYS A 945 15.18 -2.41 -15.15
CA LYS A 945 13.97 -1.61 -15.39
C LYS A 945 12.80 -2.43 -15.95
N TYR A 946 13.12 -3.57 -16.56
CA TYR A 946 12.14 -4.48 -17.11
C TYR A 946 12.71 -5.89 -17.24
N PHE A 947 11.87 -6.89 -17.21
CA PHE A 947 12.18 -8.26 -17.61
C PHE A 947 10.99 -8.90 -18.30
N GLU A 948 11.29 -9.88 -19.16
CA GLU A 948 10.29 -10.65 -19.87
C GLU A 948 10.76 -12.10 -20.00
N LYS A 949 9.87 -13.07 -19.73
CA LYS A 949 10.12 -14.50 -19.88
C LYS A 949 9.27 -15.05 -21.01
N LYS A 950 9.91 -15.73 -21.98
CA LYS A 950 9.22 -16.35 -23.12
C LYS A 950 9.69 -17.78 -23.35
N GLU A 951 8.75 -18.63 -23.75
CA GLU A 951 9.04 -19.95 -24.26
C GLU A 951 9.51 -19.87 -25.73
N ILE A 952 10.61 -20.52 -26.01
CA ILE A 952 11.23 -20.57 -27.33
C ILE A 952 11.48 -22.06 -27.70
N PRO A 953 10.64 -22.67 -28.53
CA PRO A 953 10.86 -24.03 -29.01
C PRO A 953 12.23 -24.19 -29.67
N ALA A 954 12.75 -25.40 -29.69
CA ALA A 954 14.01 -25.74 -30.35
C ALA A 954 14.00 -25.32 -31.82
N GLY A 955 15.01 -24.56 -32.25
CA GLY A 955 15.14 -24.02 -33.61
C GLY A 955 14.38 -22.75 -33.91
N GLU A 956 13.45 -22.31 -33.03
CA GLU A 956 12.65 -21.09 -33.21
C GLU A 956 13.31 -19.85 -32.61
N SER A 957 12.78 -18.68 -33.01
CA SER A 957 13.14 -17.36 -32.47
C SER A 957 11.93 -16.67 -31.83
N ARG A 958 12.20 -15.78 -30.88
CA ARG A 958 11.22 -14.83 -30.31
C ARG A 958 11.84 -13.44 -30.21
N ILE A 959 11.03 -12.41 -30.48
CA ILE A 959 11.42 -11.00 -30.25
C ILE A 959 11.03 -10.63 -28.85
N PHE A 960 11.97 -10.10 -28.10
CA PHE A 960 11.77 -9.49 -26.80
C PHE A 960 11.76 -7.98 -26.97
N THR A 961 10.84 -7.30 -26.28
CA THR A 961 10.65 -5.86 -26.42
C THR A 961 10.60 -5.18 -25.05
N PHE A 962 11.14 -3.97 -25.00
CA PHE A 962 11.02 -3.11 -23.84
C PHE A 962 10.53 -1.72 -24.27
N ASP A 963 9.30 -1.39 -23.95
CA ASP A 963 8.73 -0.05 -24.10
C ASP A 963 9.17 0.83 -22.94
N ILE A 964 10.13 1.69 -23.20
CA ILE A 964 10.81 2.50 -22.21
C ILE A 964 9.99 3.76 -21.94
N ASN A 965 9.51 3.89 -20.72
CA ASN A 965 8.93 5.13 -20.21
C ASN A 965 10.06 6.02 -19.69
N LEU A 966 10.31 7.15 -20.34
CA LEU A 966 11.49 8.00 -20.08
C LEU A 966 11.52 8.46 -18.61
N GLU A 967 10.42 8.97 -18.08
CA GLU A 967 10.35 9.46 -16.70
C GLU A 967 10.56 8.33 -15.67
N ARG A 968 9.97 7.16 -15.89
CA ARG A 968 10.07 6.03 -14.97
C ARG A 968 11.44 5.35 -15.05
N ASP A 969 11.94 5.09 -16.28
CA ASP A 969 13.03 4.15 -16.49
C ASP A 969 14.39 4.83 -16.61
N LEU A 970 14.45 6.07 -17.13
CA LEU A 970 15.67 6.87 -17.19
C LEU A 970 15.81 7.83 -16.01
N GLY A 971 14.67 8.26 -15.44
CA GLY A 971 14.65 9.14 -14.27
C GLY A 971 14.95 8.41 -12.96
N PHE A 972 15.30 9.18 -11.94
CA PHE A 972 15.51 8.74 -10.57
C PHE A 972 14.72 9.61 -9.58
N VAL A 973 14.60 9.16 -8.34
CA VAL A 973 13.97 9.94 -7.26
C VAL A 973 15.08 10.49 -6.36
N ASN A 974 15.08 11.81 -6.11
CA ASN A 974 16.07 12.43 -5.22
C ASN A 974 15.72 12.22 -3.73
N GLU A 975 16.58 12.70 -2.83
CA GLU A 975 16.40 12.59 -1.38
C GLU A 975 15.13 13.26 -0.82
N ASP A 976 14.55 14.22 -1.56
CA ASP A 976 13.26 14.86 -1.23
C ASP A 976 12.06 14.09 -1.78
N GLY A 977 12.31 12.97 -2.44
CA GLY A 977 11.30 12.15 -3.10
C GLY A 977 10.77 12.74 -4.41
N LYS A 978 11.45 13.73 -4.99
CA LYS A 978 11.08 14.31 -6.28
C LYS A 978 11.70 13.48 -7.41
N ARG A 979 10.88 13.09 -8.39
CA ARG A 979 11.37 12.42 -9.60
C ARG A 979 12.06 13.43 -10.51
N LEU A 980 13.26 13.10 -10.93
CA LEU A 980 14.09 13.90 -11.84
C LEU A 980 14.41 13.06 -13.09
N LEU A 981 14.33 13.68 -14.25
CA LEU A 981 14.85 13.17 -15.52
C LEU A 981 15.81 14.23 -16.04
N GLU A 982 17.09 13.88 -16.15
CA GLU A 982 18.15 14.80 -16.56
C GLU A 982 18.54 14.54 -18.01
N ASN A 983 18.85 15.59 -18.76
CA ASN A 983 19.36 15.46 -20.12
C ASN A 983 20.76 14.86 -20.08
N GLY A 984 21.08 14.02 -21.05
CA GLY A 984 22.38 13.37 -21.09
C GLY A 984 22.37 12.03 -21.81
N ILE A 985 23.46 11.30 -21.58
CA ILE A 985 23.70 9.99 -22.18
C ILE A 985 23.21 8.91 -21.24
N PHE A 986 22.41 7.98 -21.77
CA PHE A 986 22.02 6.75 -21.11
C PHE A 986 22.45 5.56 -21.95
N TYR A 987 22.48 4.38 -21.33
CA TYR A 987 22.70 3.13 -22.02
C TYR A 987 21.60 2.14 -21.71
N ILE A 988 21.03 1.53 -22.75
CA ILE A 988 20.16 0.37 -22.63
C ILE A 988 21.04 -0.88 -22.79
N MET A 989 20.88 -1.83 -21.87
CA MET A 989 21.77 -2.99 -21.79
C MET A 989 20.96 -4.30 -21.66
N VAL A 990 21.40 -5.30 -22.41
CA VAL A 990 20.88 -6.68 -22.37
C VAL A 990 22.05 -7.62 -22.54
N LYS A 991 22.23 -8.57 -21.63
CA LYS A 991 23.42 -9.45 -21.65
C LYS A 991 24.70 -8.61 -21.76
N ASP A 992 25.53 -8.90 -22.75
CA ASP A 992 26.79 -8.19 -23.00
C ASP A 992 26.63 -6.99 -23.94
N GLN A 993 25.44 -6.76 -24.47
CA GLN A 993 25.18 -5.67 -25.41
C GLN A 993 24.79 -4.38 -24.68
N LYS A 994 25.30 -3.26 -25.18
CA LYS A 994 25.11 -1.94 -24.62
C LYS A 994 24.92 -0.93 -25.75
N VAL A 995 23.77 -0.29 -25.85
CA VAL A 995 23.46 0.72 -26.86
C VAL A 995 23.24 2.08 -26.20
N LYS A 996 23.88 3.10 -26.76
CA LYS A 996 23.83 4.50 -26.28
C LYS A 996 22.56 5.17 -26.79
N ILE A 997 21.92 5.95 -25.91
CA ILE A 997 20.90 6.95 -26.25
C ILE A 997 21.27 8.29 -25.64
N GLU A 998 20.77 9.36 -26.23
CA GLU A 998 20.95 10.74 -25.75
C GLU A 998 19.60 11.40 -25.57
N LEU A 999 19.27 11.78 -24.33
CA LEU A 999 18.12 12.61 -24.01
C LEU A 999 18.54 14.08 -24.16
N ILE A 1000 17.85 14.77 -25.02
CA ILE A 1000 18.04 16.21 -25.31
C ILE A 1000 16.79 17.00 -24.95
N ASP A 1001 16.90 18.33 -24.90
CA ASP A 1001 15.77 19.24 -24.62
C ASP A 1001 14.64 19.15 -25.66
#